data_954c7a5af4aac0399b74f38ac66076c3
#
_entry.id   954c7a5af4aac0399b74f38ac66076c3
#
_cell.length_a   1.000
_cell.length_b   1.000
_cell.length_c   1.000
_cell.angle_alpha   90.00
_cell.angle_beta   90.00
_cell.angle_gamma   90.00
#
_symmetry.space_group_name_H-M   'P 1'
#
loop_
_entity.id
_entity.type
_entity.pdbx_description
1 polymer ?
#
loop_
_entity_poly.entity_id
_entity_poly.type
_entity_poly.pdbx_seq_one_letter_code
_entity_poly.pdbx_strand_id
1 'polypeptide(L)'
;MGDFDISIIRLINNDILTIEESIDSIISQNRDFKENIQLILLDLGSSDGSYEVAKEYEEKYPNNIKLMQYRDESWAYGVHFNRALKEAEGEFIHFFDPRSELSQNAYSEAKKYIKKYSSEVDIVYIPVYYFDKKAKVLRPKVDYVKSDIVDVKEHIDHSIIYLGAAFIKKDAIGDLQFDEVLIDCEIDLFFTEILMKKEKYALVHNTKFIRNKKKLPNKYKTPKYVKNKFNLFFNHFIDKFNGDVPRYIQYLLVSELNPIVRIDDLNEFYDPKETEIEDINEYYGFDEGIDYVPDDYDPKKEIDNFWNELYNVLDVLNLPDLEVHNEVPRITRSFLVCLKNRDFHVESREDLNKVFLKSNDYLINSLHFHKLRIDIIELIGDTLNISGSLSSNSYTENITVELTREFANGKKDVFIGKFVEYPTTNRRIKTFLGIDWQFPYNFDLNIPLTKDEVSNLTFKIVYDDENHHVAMDNHIVFREFAGLSNLGNYLIKNGRIIFFRGRTFYIQPYSYSSVLKLEFKALIRILRAGGPFLLQGIFYRIVYVLLYPFWKNRTIWLFIDRDIIADDNAEHLFKYCIKQDDEIEKYFIINRDSPDYERLNSSLDNVVAFGSFKHKIKYLFSEKIMISQVTRGILNPFTHENSYIYEGLSTYKFCFLQHGVTKDDISWWIKKYHKNLYMFLTVSDLERDSMVNGYYNYEEDRIPVLGFPRYDNLKSDPQKEILFIPTWRRKLDNPEKILNSEFLQSINSFLGNERLIEKANELGYKIVFRPHPELWKFLDFINLENAVLSEGPYQEMFKTASLMITDYSSVAFDFAYLKKPVIYYQDGYYHYGEGYYDYETMGFGKVVEDEDALVDKVIEYMENDCKMEDEYAARVDSFFKYTDKNNCKRVYEWLLKH
;
A
#
# COMPACT_ATOMS: atom_id res chain seq x y z
N MET A 1 -50.10 11.22 -7.90
CA MET A 1 -48.84 11.86 -8.19
C MET A 1 -48.22 12.07 -6.84
N GLY A 2 -47.01 11.59 -6.58
CA GLY A 2 -46.30 11.81 -5.32
C GLY A 2 -46.03 13.30 -5.11
N ASP A 3 -45.89 13.73 -3.87
CA ASP A 3 -45.62 15.14 -3.52
C ASP A 3 -44.20 15.62 -3.93
N PHE A 4 -43.34 14.66 -4.40
CA PHE A 4 -41.95 14.93 -4.77
C PHE A 4 -41.57 14.45 -6.19
N ASP A 5 -40.73 15.17 -6.87
CA ASP A 5 -40.17 14.73 -8.15
C ASP A 5 -39.12 13.60 -7.96
N ILE A 6 -38.29 13.70 -6.91
CA ILE A 6 -37.19 12.77 -6.65
C ILE A 6 -37.16 12.39 -5.17
N SER A 7 -37.07 11.10 -4.87
CA SER A 7 -36.70 10.59 -3.57
C SER A 7 -35.23 10.13 -3.58
N ILE A 8 -34.44 10.67 -2.65
CA ILE A 8 -33.03 10.32 -2.47
C ILE A 8 -32.92 9.38 -1.27
N ILE A 9 -32.29 8.25 -1.44
CA ILE A 9 -32.05 7.27 -0.39
C ILE A 9 -30.56 7.29 -0.05
N ARG A 10 -30.22 7.54 1.23
CA ARG A 10 -28.84 7.55 1.73
C ARG A 10 -28.73 6.67 2.97
N LEU A 11 -27.86 5.66 2.92
CA LEU A 11 -27.50 4.85 4.07
C LEU A 11 -26.46 5.59 4.92
N ILE A 12 -26.55 5.45 6.26
CA ILE A 12 -25.62 6.00 7.24
C ILE A 12 -25.03 4.85 8.03
N ASN A 13 -23.71 4.77 8.10
CA ASN A 13 -23.01 3.78 8.90
C ASN A 13 -21.65 4.33 9.36
N ASN A 14 -21.63 4.90 10.57
CA ASN A 14 -20.42 5.49 11.16
C ASN A 14 -19.72 6.50 10.22
N ASP A 15 -20.47 7.49 9.76
CA ASP A 15 -20.08 8.45 8.72
C ASP A 15 -19.76 9.84 9.28
N ILE A 16 -19.52 10.01 10.59
CA ILE A 16 -19.43 11.32 11.26
C ILE A 16 -18.51 12.33 10.54
N LEU A 17 -17.44 11.84 9.89
CA LEU A 17 -16.50 12.71 9.18
C LEU A 17 -17.01 13.25 7.83
N THR A 18 -18.08 12.70 7.29
CA THR A 18 -18.56 13.00 5.93
C THR A 18 -20.06 13.26 5.83
N ILE A 19 -20.81 13.00 6.91
CA ILE A 19 -22.27 13.07 6.89
C ILE A 19 -22.80 14.48 6.61
N GLU A 20 -22.24 15.51 7.27
CA GLU A 20 -22.66 16.91 7.05
C GLU A 20 -22.39 17.33 5.60
N GLU A 21 -21.17 17.14 5.11
CA GLU A 21 -20.82 17.51 3.72
C GLU A 21 -21.73 16.81 2.71
N SER A 22 -22.06 15.56 2.93
CA SER A 22 -22.90 14.78 2.02
C SER A 22 -24.33 15.24 2.02
N ILE A 23 -24.94 15.51 3.19
CA ILE A 23 -26.30 16.04 3.30
C ILE A 23 -26.36 17.46 2.74
N ASP A 24 -25.39 18.32 3.08
CA ASP A 24 -25.31 19.68 2.56
C ASP A 24 -25.15 19.71 1.03
N SER A 25 -24.43 18.76 0.45
CA SER A 25 -24.28 18.63 -1.00
C SER A 25 -25.63 18.34 -1.68
N ILE A 26 -26.54 17.64 -1.01
CA ILE A 26 -27.90 17.39 -1.49
C ILE A 26 -28.79 18.61 -1.32
N ILE A 27 -28.76 19.22 -0.13
CA ILE A 27 -29.59 20.41 0.20
C ILE A 27 -29.20 21.64 -0.65
N SER A 28 -27.90 21.82 -0.91
CA SER A 28 -27.37 22.94 -1.71
C SER A 28 -27.59 22.82 -3.21
N GLN A 29 -28.10 21.69 -3.67
CA GLN A 29 -28.44 21.42 -5.08
C GLN A 29 -29.63 22.31 -5.55
N ASN A 30 -29.42 23.61 -5.66
CA ASN A 30 -30.37 24.56 -6.16
C ASN A 30 -31.69 24.70 -5.35
N ARG A 31 -32.53 25.67 -5.76
CA ARG A 31 -33.81 26.05 -5.13
C ARG A 31 -34.85 24.94 -5.03
N ASP A 32 -34.57 23.76 -5.59
CA ASP A 32 -35.53 22.67 -5.73
C ASP A 32 -35.64 21.73 -4.52
N PHE A 33 -34.72 21.81 -3.53
CA PHE A 33 -34.75 20.84 -2.41
C PHE A 33 -36.10 20.91 -1.64
N LYS A 34 -36.49 22.07 -1.21
CA LYS A 34 -37.72 22.25 -0.37
C LYS A 34 -39.02 21.90 -1.09
N GLU A 35 -39.06 22.01 -2.41
CA GLU A 35 -40.30 21.88 -3.16
C GLU A 35 -40.43 20.51 -3.84
N ASN A 36 -39.32 19.84 -4.16
CA ASN A 36 -39.34 18.72 -5.08
C ASN A 36 -38.55 17.47 -4.66
N ILE A 37 -37.77 17.55 -3.55
CA ILE A 37 -36.86 16.47 -3.15
C ILE A 37 -37.25 15.93 -1.78
N GLN A 38 -37.46 14.64 -1.69
CA GLN A 38 -37.51 13.85 -0.46
C GLN A 38 -36.13 13.23 -0.22
N LEU A 39 -35.61 13.36 1.00
CA LEU A 39 -34.36 12.71 1.43
C LEU A 39 -34.69 11.69 2.53
N ILE A 40 -34.45 10.41 2.25
CA ILE A 40 -34.60 9.31 3.20
C ILE A 40 -33.23 8.95 3.71
N LEU A 41 -33.00 9.22 4.99
CA LEU A 41 -31.77 8.86 5.72
C LEU A 41 -32.03 7.57 6.48
N LEU A 42 -31.23 6.54 6.22
CA LEU A 42 -31.36 5.25 6.86
C LEU A 42 -30.10 4.94 7.66
N ASP A 43 -30.20 5.10 8.97
CA ASP A 43 -29.09 4.80 9.90
C ASP A 43 -29.07 3.30 10.24
N LEU A 44 -27.91 2.68 10.07
CA LEU A 44 -27.66 1.26 10.30
C LEU A 44 -27.12 0.98 11.71
N GLY A 45 -27.44 1.84 12.67
CA GLY A 45 -27.00 1.69 14.05
C GLY A 45 -25.66 2.36 14.35
N SER A 46 -25.40 3.52 13.76
CA SER A 46 -24.18 4.28 14.00
C SER A 46 -23.96 4.61 15.49
N SER A 47 -22.69 4.51 15.92
CA SER A 47 -22.26 4.75 17.31
C SER A 47 -21.30 5.95 17.42
N ASP A 48 -20.96 6.61 16.30
CA ASP A 48 -19.96 7.68 16.22
C ASP A 48 -20.52 9.10 16.27
N GLY A 49 -21.85 9.28 16.48
CA GLY A 49 -22.57 10.55 16.45
C GLY A 49 -23.23 10.89 15.11
N SER A 50 -23.10 10.03 14.10
CA SER A 50 -23.72 10.24 12.77
C SER A 50 -25.24 10.30 12.83
N TYR A 51 -25.87 9.50 13.71
CA TYR A 51 -27.32 9.52 13.88
C TYR A 51 -27.83 10.87 14.43
N GLU A 52 -27.13 11.42 15.42
CA GLU A 52 -27.47 12.70 16.04
C GLU A 52 -27.42 13.83 15.00
N VAL A 53 -26.39 13.86 14.17
CA VAL A 53 -26.27 14.82 13.06
C VAL A 53 -27.45 14.67 12.08
N ALA A 54 -27.76 13.43 11.65
CA ALA A 54 -28.88 13.19 10.75
C ALA A 54 -30.22 13.66 11.32
N LYS A 55 -30.41 13.49 12.62
CA LYS A 55 -31.60 13.94 13.35
C LYS A 55 -31.75 15.45 13.39
N GLU A 56 -30.66 16.19 13.56
CA GLU A 56 -30.67 17.65 13.46
C GLU A 56 -31.12 18.14 12.09
N TYR A 57 -30.72 17.46 11.03
CA TYR A 57 -31.19 17.78 9.67
C TYR A 57 -32.68 17.42 9.47
N GLU A 58 -33.19 16.32 10.00
CA GLU A 58 -34.61 16.00 9.97
C GLU A 58 -35.44 17.07 10.69
N GLU A 59 -35.03 17.51 11.89
CA GLU A 59 -35.68 18.56 12.64
C GLU A 59 -35.69 19.90 11.89
N LYS A 60 -34.64 20.19 11.14
CA LYS A 60 -34.50 21.41 10.33
C LYS A 60 -35.36 21.38 9.05
N TYR A 61 -35.58 20.19 8.49
CA TYR A 61 -36.33 20.01 7.23
C TYR A 61 -37.37 18.89 7.35
N PRO A 62 -38.37 19.01 8.27
CA PRO A 62 -39.25 17.88 8.63
C PRO A 62 -40.21 17.43 7.52
N ASN A 63 -40.41 18.27 6.49
CA ASN A 63 -41.25 17.94 5.35
C ASN A 63 -40.47 17.22 4.23
N ASN A 64 -39.14 17.31 4.24
CA ASN A 64 -38.32 16.80 3.16
C ASN A 64 -37.39 15.65 3.58
N ILE A 65 -36.99 15.61 4.85
CA ILE A 65 -36.06 14.61 5.37
C ILE A 65 -36.83 13.66 6.26
N LYS A 66 -36.65 12.37 6.02
CA LYS A 66 -37.18 11.30 6.85
C LYS A 66 -35.99 10.45 7.34
N LEU A 67 -35.79 10.45 8.66
CA LEU A 67 -34.76 9.62 9.29
C LEU A 67 -35.38 8.31 9.77
N MET A 68 -34.76 7.20 9.43
CA MET A 68 -35.13 5.85 9.88
C MET A 68 -33.90 5.20 10.51
N GLN A 69 -34.07 4.55 11.64
CA GLN A 69 -32.98 3.82 12.29
C GLN A 69 -33.33 2.33 12.37
N TYR A 70 -32.38 1.51 11.96
CA TYR A 70 -32.43 0.07 12.09
C TYR A 70 -31.17 -0.45 12.73
N ARG A 71 -31.30 -1.18 13.83
CA ARG A 71 -30.19 -1.87 14.51
C ARG A 71 -30.27 -3.36 14.20
N ASP A 72 -30.41 -3.68 12.94
CA ASP A 72 -30.47 -5.05 12.47
C ASP A 72 -29.08 -5.58 12.11
N GLU A 73 -28.87 -6.85 12.32
CA GLU A 73 -27.68 -7.62 12.03
C GLU A 73 -27.45 -7.91 10.54
N SER A 74 -28.32 -7.43 9.64
CA SER A 74 -28.17 -7.68 8.20
C SER A 74 -27.25 -6.68 7.53
N TRP A 75 -26.16 -7.16 6.96
CA TRP A 75 -25.16 -6.39 6.24
C TRP A 75 -25.38 -6.30 4.72
N ALA A 76 -26.40 -7.00 4.19
CA ALA A 76 -26.80 -6.85 2.82
C ALA A 76 -27.52 -5.51 2.62
N TYR A 77 -26.92 -4.59 1.88
CA TYR A 77 -27.52 -3.29 1.57
C TYR A 77 -28.92 -3.45 0.93
N GLY A 78 -29.16 -4.57 0.25
CA GLY A 78 -30.43 -4.90 -0.35
C GLY A 78 -31.61 -4.83 0.63
N VAL A 79 -31.45 -5.37 1.84
CA VAL A 79 -32.51 -5.32 2.90
C VAL A 79 -32.87 -3.87 3.21
N HIS A 80 -31.87 -3.02 3.38
CA HIS A 80 -32.04 -1.64 3.77
C HIS A 80 -32.61 -0.79 2.62
N PHE A 81 -32.15 -1.01 1.40
CA PHE A 81 -32.71 -0.35 0.21
C PHE A 81 -34.19 -0.75 -0.02
N ASN A 82 -34.55 -2.01 0.18
CA ASN A 82 -35.93 -2.49 0.07
C ASN A 82 -36.84 -1.79 1.10
N ARG A 83 -36.35 -1.53 2.30
CA ARG A 83 -37.09 -0.80 3.34
C ARG A 83 -37.28 0.67 2.95
N ALA A 84 -36.20 1.33 2.52
CA ALA A 84 -36.23 2.74 2.11
C ALA A 84 -37.12 2.97 0.87
N LEU A 85 -37.13 2.03 -0.08
CA LEU A 85 -37.97 2.10 -1.26
C LEU A 85 -39.49 2.15 -0.94
N LYS A 86 -39.95 1.51 0.14
CA LYS A 86 -41.37 1.56 0.58
C LYS A 86 -41.78 2.95 1.03
N GLU A 87 -40.81 3.76 1.50
CA GLU A 87 -41.04 5.13 2.02
C GLU A 87 -40.80 6.22 0.96
N ALA A 88 -40.32 5.85 -0.20
CA ALA A 88 -40.04 6.77 -1.27
C ALA A 88 -41.31 7.21 -1.99
N GLU A 89 -41.60 8.49 -2.06
CA GLU A 89 -42.81 9.06 -2.67
C GLU A 89 -42.52 9.71 -4.04
N GLY A 90 -41.27 10.00 -4.36
CA GLY A 90 -40.86 10.67 -5.59
C GLY A 90 -41.13 9.85 -6.86
N GLU A 91 -41.37 10.52 -7.98
CA GLU A 91 -41.54 9.90 -9.28
C GLU A 91 -40.25 9.17 -9.72
N PHE A 92 -39.08 9.71 -9.33
CA PHE A 92 -37.77 9.12 -9.57
C PHE A 92 -37.07 8.82 -8.24
N ILE A 93 -36.33 7.71 -8.23
CA ILE A 93 -35.52 7.26 -7.09
C ILE A 93 -34.06 7.45 -7.40
N HIS A 94 -33.30 8.01 -6.47
CA HIS A 94 -31.85 8.14 -6.52
C HIS A 94 -31.22 7.56 -5.26
N PHE A 95 -30.31 6.60 -5.41
CA PHE A 95 -29.54 6.01 -4.31
C PHE A 95 -28.23 6.78 -4.18
N PHE A 96 -28.04 7.54 -3.14
CA PHE A 96 -26.88 8.38 -2.96
C PHE A 96 -25.71 7.60 -2.32
N ASP A 97 -24.53 7.59 -2.98
CA ASP A 97 -23.30 7.07 -2.40
C ASP A 97 -22.58 8.16 -1.59
N PRO A 98 -22.50 8.05 -0.23
CA PRO A 98 -21.94 9.07 0.65
C PRO A 98 -20.44 9.32 0.42
N ARG A 99 -19.74 8.42 -0.29
CA ARG A 99 -18.31 8.53 -0.62
C ARG A 99 -18.06 9.22 -1.95
N SER A 100 -19.09 9.77 -2.55
CA SER A 100 -19.05 10.39 -3.88
C SER A 100 -19.55 11.83 -3.82
N GLU A 101 -19.17 12.62 -4.80
CA GLU A 101 -19.54 14.02 -4.93
C GLU A 101 -20.35 14.25 -6.20
N LEU A 102 -21.41 15.02 -6.08
CA LEU A 102 -22.22 15.50 -7.19
C LEU A 102 -21.87 16.95 -7.52
N SER A 103 -21.80 17.29 -8.80
CA SER A 103 -21.73 18.68 -9.22
C SER A 103 -22.96 19.46 -8.72
N GLN A 104 -22.80 20.74 -8.36
CA GLN A 104 -23.89 21.58 -7.81
C GLN A 104 -25.15 21.71 -8.68
N ASN A 105 -25.05 21.39 -9.95
CA ASN A 105 -26.18 21.42 -10.90
C ASN A 105 -26.74 20.03 -11.23
N ALA A 106 -26.33 18.99 -10.51
CA ALA A 106 -26.62 17.59 -10.88
C ALA A 106 -28.14 17.33 -10.97
N TYR A 107 -28.88 17.69 -9.92
CA TYR A 107 -30.33 17.45 -9.91
C TYR A 107 -31.08 18.32 -10.90
N SER A 108 -30.70 19.58 -11.06
CA SER A 108 -31.35 20.47 -12.03
C SER A 108 -31.14 20.02 -13.48
N GLU A 109 -29.94 19.50 -13.79
CA GLU A 109 -29.69 18.94 -15.13
C GLU A 109 -30.41 17.59 -15.30
N ALA A 110 -30.37 16.69 -14.31
CA ALA A 110 -31.11 15.44 -14.35
C ALA A 110 -32.62 15.65 -14.58
N LYS A 111 -33.21 16.63 -13.86
CA LYS A 111 -34.64 16.99 -14.02
C LYS A 111 -35.01 17.42 -15.44
N LYS A 112 -34.12 18.12 -16.16
CA LYS A 112 -34.35 18.47 -17.59
C LYS A 112 -34.45 17.23 -18.45
N TYR A 113 -33.56 16.26 -18.23
CA TYR A 113 -33.56 14.99 -18.97
C TYR A 113 -34.72 14.10 -18.59
N ILE A 114 -35.06 14.04 -17.31
CA ILE A 114 -36.29 13.36 -16.84
C ILE A 114 -37.51 13.91 -17.59
N LYS A 115 -37.73 15.23 -17.59
CA LYS A 115 -38.87 15.84 -18.29
C LYS A 115 -38.88 15.58 -19.79
N LYS A 116 -37.68 15.49 -20.40
CA LYS A 116 -37.55 15.31 -21.84
C LYS A 116 -37.71 13.86 -22.29
N TYR A 117 -37.24 12.92 -21.49
CA TYR A 117 -37.06 11.52 -21.94
C TYR A 117 -37.79 10.46 -21.10
N SER A 118 -38.53 10.82 -20.04
CA SER A 118 -39.21 9.86 -19.14
C SER A 118 -40.23 8.93 -19.84
N SER A 119 -40.69 9.25 -21.04
CA SER A 119 -41.51 8.34 -21.87
C SER A 119 -40.66 7.29 -22.60
N GLU A 120 -39.41 7.59 -22.88
CA GLU A 120 -38.53 6.72 -23.69
C GLU A 120 -37.61 5.84 -22.85
N VAL A 121 -37.19 6.34 -21.67
CA VAL A 121 -36.23 5.65 -20.81
C VAL A 121 -36.71 5.54 -19.37
N ASP A 122 -36.26 4.54 -18.66
CA ASP A 122 -36.56 4.31 -17.24
C ASP A 122 -35.41 4.79 -16.34
N ILE A 123 -34.24 5.06 -16.91
CA ILE A 123 -33.02 5.51 -16.21
C ILE A 123 -32.51 6.80 -16.83
N VAL A 124 -32.22 7.78 -15.99
CA VAL A 124 -31.45 9.00 -16.34
C VAL A 124 -30.12 8.93 -15.59
N TYR A 125 -29.01 9.03 -16.32
CA TYR A 125 -27.69 8.73 -15.80
C TYR A 125 -26.73 9.92 -15.93
N ILE A 126 -26.03 10.20 -14.82
CA ILE A 126 -24.97 11.22 -14.80
C ILE A 126 -23.63 10.55 -15.11
N PRO A 127 -22.79 11.14 -16.00
CA PRO A 127 -21.49 10.59 -16.31
C PRO A 127 -20.59 10.47 -15.08
N VAL A 128 -20.01 9.29 -14.87
CA VAL A 128 -19.12 8.99 -13.75
C VAL A 128 -17.69 9.42 -14.09
N TYR A 129 -17.10 10.19 -13.20
CA TYR A 129 -15.71 10.61 -13.25
C TYR A 129 -14.96 10.08 -12.03
N TYR A 130 -13.68 9.84 -12.19
CA TYR A 130 -12.76 9.53 -11.10
C TYR A 130 -11.54 10.46 -11.14
N PHE A 131 -10.98 10.75 -9.99
CA PHE A 131 -9.77 11.54 -9.89
C PHE A 131 -8.55 10.67 -10.18
N ASP A 132 -7.89 10.92 -11.32
CA ASP A 132 -6.61 10.28 -11.64
C ASP A 132 -5.50 10.91 -10.78
N LYS A 133 -5.09 10.22 -9.71
CA LYS A 133 -4.05 10.68 -8.77
C LYS A 133 -2.70 10.91 -9.44
N LYS A 134 -2.40 10.21 -10.54
CA LYS A 134 -1.14 10.36 -11.29
C LYS A 134 -1.17 11.57 -12.21
N ALA A 135 -2.24 11.74 -12.95
CA ALA A 135 -2.44 12.88 -13.86
C ALA A 135 -3.01 14.11 -13.15
N LYS A 136 -3.52 13.98 -11.91
CA LYS A 136 -4.20 15.03 -11.13
C LYS A 136 -5.35 15.71 -11.88
N VAL A 137 -6.09 14.93 -12.65
CA VAL A 137 -7.24 15.40 -13.41
C VAL A 137 -8.42 14.45 -13.24
N LEU A 138 -9.63 14.99 -13.39
CA LEU A 138 -10.84 14.18 -13.47
C LEU A 138 -10.89 13.52 -14.85
N ARG A 139 -11.06 12.19 -14.86
CA ARG A 139 -11.25 11.42 -16.08
C ARG A 139 -12.62 10.77 -16.10
N PRO A 140 -13.30 10.73 -17.23
CA PRO A 140 -14.53 9.96 -17.37
C PRO A 140 -14.21 8.48 -17.21
N LYS A 141 -15.19 7.71 -16.68
CA LYS A 141 -15.09 6.26 -16.52
C LYS A 141 -15.09 5.53 -17.87
N VAL A 142 -15.92 6.03 -18.78
CA VAL A 142 -16.09 5.52 -20.16
C VAL A 142 -15.92 6.64 -21.16
N ASP A 143 -15.72 6.29 -22.44
CA ASP A 143 -15.56 7.26 -23.50
C ASP A 143 -16.85 8.09 -23.71
N TYR A 144 -16.69 9.30 -24.22
CA TYR A 144 -17.79 10.24 -24.37
C TYR A 144 -18.73 9.84 -25.52
N VAL A 145 -20.01 9.65 -25.20
CA VAL A 145 -21.09 9.50 -26.19
C VAL A 145 -21.77 10.84 -26.41
N LYS A 146 -21.95 11.26 -27.64
CA LYS A 146 -22.60 12.53 -27.98
C LYS A 146 -24.13 12.51 -27.88
N SER A 147 -24.74 11.32 -27.96
CA SER A 147 -26.18 11.15 -27.90
C SER A 147 -26.71 11.40 -26.48
N ASP A 148 -27.86 12.03 -26.37
CA ASP A 148 -28.61 12.14 -25.13
C ASP A 148 -29.21 10.78 -24.67
N ILE A 149 -29.45 9.87 -25.62
CA ILE A 149 -29.90 8.49 -25.36
C ILE A 149 -28.78 7.54 -25.72
N VAL A 150 -28.47 6.63 -24.80
CA VAL A 150 -27.48 5.55 -24.97
C VAL A 150 -28.24 4.23 -25.10
N ASP A 151 -28.08 3.57 -26.22
CA ASP A 151 -28.51 2.20 -26.46
C ASP A 151 -27.36 1.25 -26.05
N VAL A 152 -27.57 0.39 -25.07
CA VAL A 152 -26.51 -0.47 -24.53
C VAL A 152 -26.16 -1.63 -25.45
N LYS A 153 -26.98 -1.94 -26.43
CA LYS A 153 -26.62 -2.92 -27.48
C LYS A 153 -25.58 -2.37 -28.47
N GLU A 154 -25.65 -1.06 -28.75
CA GLU A 154 -24.70 -0.38 -29.60
C GLU A 154 -23.44 0.05 -28.84
N HIS A 155 -23.59 0.37 -27.53
CA HIS A 155 -22.55 0.86 -26.64
C HIS A 155 -22.39 -0.08 -25.43
N ILE A 156 -21.87 -1.29 -25.66
CA ILE A 156 -21.76 -2.32 -24.61
C ILE A 156 -20.91 -1.90 -23.41
N ASP A 157 -19.91 -1.07 -23.61
CA ASP A 157 -19.04 -0.50 -22.58
C ASP A 157 -19.75 0.52 -21.66
N HIS A 158 -20.98 0.91 -22.02
CA HIS A 158 -21.85 1.78 -21.26
C HIS A 158 -22.96 1.03 -20.51
N SER A 159 -22.92 -0.29 -20.45
CA SER A 159 -23.96 -1.11 -19.81
C SER A 159 -23.89 -1.14 -18.28
N ILE A 160 -22.74 -0.80 -17.67
CA ILE A 160 -22.58 -0.80 -16.23
C ILE A 160 -23.08 0.50 -15.62
N ILE A 161 -24.21 0.43 -14.96
CA ILE A 161 -24.87 1.57 -14.30
C ILE A 161 -24.39 1.69 -12.85
N TYR A 162 -23.97 2.86 -12.47
CA TYR A 162 -23.49 3.18 -11.14
C TYR A 162 -24.62 3.71 -10.27
N LEU A 163 -24.88 3.08 -9.12
CA LEU A 163 -25.99 3.40 -8.22
C LEU A 163 -26.11 4.92 -7.95
N GLY A 164 -25.03 5.54 -7.44
CA GLY A 164 -25.03 6.95 -7.08
C GLY A 164 -25.10 7.95 -8.23
N ALA A 165 -25.09 7.48 -9.48
CA ALA A 165 -25.16 8.31 -10.67
C ALA A 165 -26.48 8.17 -11.45
N ALA A 166 -27.40 7.29 -11.01
CA ALA A 166 -28.62 6.94 -11.70
C ALA A 166 -29.87 7.46 -10.99
N PHE A 167 -30.81 8.00 -11.77
CA PHE A 167 -32.18 8.32 -11.38
C PHE A 167 -33.08 7.34 -12.08
N ILE A 168 -33.86 6.58 -11.30
CA ILE A 168 -34.69 5.49 -11.80
C ILE A 168 -36.14 5.87 -11.66
N LYS A 169 -36.91 5.67 -12.70
CA LYS A 169 -38.37 5.85 -12.64
C LYS A 169 -39.00 4.85 -11.68
N LYS A 170 -39.77 5.31 -10.67
CA LYS A 170 -40.34 4.46 -9.62
C LYS A 170 -41.29 3.39 -10.24
N ASP A 171 -42.06 3.77 -11.24
CA ASP A 171 -42.94 2.81 -11.96
C ASP A 171 -42.14 1.68 -12.64
N ALA A 172 -40.92 1.96 -13.07
CA ALA A 172 -40.05 0.95 -13.68
C ALA A 172 -39.46 -0.03 -12.64
N ILE A 173 -39.34 0.37 -11.39
CA ILE A 173 -39.00 -0.52 -10.30
C ILE A 173 -40.14 -1.52 -10.10
N GLY A 174 -41.40 -1.05 -9.94
CA GLY A 174 -42.53 -1.89 -9.70
C GLY A 174 -42.36 -2.72 -8.43
N ASP A 175 -42.53 -4.03 -8.56
CA ASP A 175 -42.36 -5.01 -7.46
C ASP A 175 -40.94 -5.57 -7.36
N LEU A 176 -40.00 -5.08 -8.17
CA LEU A 176 -38.61 -5.52 -8.12
C LEU A 176 -37.95 -5.10 -6.81
N GLN A 177 -37.26 -6.03 -6.17
CA GLN A 177 -36.52 -5.81 -4.94
C GLN A 177 -35.04 -6.12 -5.14
N PHE A 178 -34.22 -5.50 -4.33
CA PHE A 178 -32.83 -5.92 -4.20
C PHE A 178 -32.77 -7.31 -3.58
N ASP A 179 -31.79 -8.11 -4.03
CA ASP A 179 -31.51 -9.38 -3.38
C ASP A 179 -31.00 -9.12 -1.96
N GLU A 180 -31.54 -9.84 -0.99
CA GLU A 180 -31.25 -9.64 0.44
C GLU A 180 -30.13 -10.56 0.96
N VAL A 181 -29.58 -11.41 0.08
CA VAL A 181 -28.51 -12.38 0.39
C VAL A 181 -27.20 -12.00 -0.32
N LEU A 182 -27.32 -11.45 -1.54
CA LEU A 182 -26.17 -10.97 -2.29
C LEU A 182 -25.52 -9.77 -1.59
N ILE A 183 -24.22 -9.77 -1.59
CA ILE A 183 -23.41 -8.65 -1.11
C ILE A 183 -22.59 -8.13 -2.29
N ASP A 184 -22.54 -6.79 -2.47
CA ASP A 184 -21.75 -6.07 -3.49
C ASP A 184 -22.29 -6.14 -4.94
N CYS A 185 -22.99 -7.20 -5.35
CA CYS A 185 -23.55 -7.31 -6.70
C CYS A 185 -25.09 -7.31 -6.74
N GLU A 186 -25.78 -7.19 -5.62
CA GLU A 186 -27.24 -6.97 -5.53
C GLU A 186 -27.65 -5.69 -6.28
N ILE A 187 -26.80 -4.70 -6.24
CA ILE A 187 -26.97 -3.41 -6.93
C ILE A 187 -26.88 -3.59 -8.44
N ASP A 188 -25.86 -4.30 -8.92
CA ASP A 188 -25.64 -4.53 -10.34
C ASP A 188 -26.76 -5.42 -10.92
N LEU A 189 -27.22 -6.41 -10.14
CA LEU A 189 -28.37 -7.23 -10.50
C LEU A 189 -29.63 -6.39 -10.65
N PHE A 190 -29.98 -5.60 -9.63
CA PHE A 190 -31.19 -4.76 -9.62
C PHE A 190 -31.21 -3.76 -10.79
N PHE A 191 -30.10 -3.04 -11.02
CA PHE A 191 -30.03 -2.08 -12.11
C PHE A 191 -30.09 -2.72 -13.49
N THR A 192 -29.46 -3.89 -13.64
CA THR A 192 -29.47 -4.60 -14.92
C THR A 192 -30.87 -5.10 -15.24
N GLU A 193 -31.64 -5.57 -14.23
CA GLU A 193 -33.06 -5.96 -14.40
C GLU A 193 -33.90 -4.78 -14.90
N ILE A 194 -33.67 -3.57 -14.40
CA ILE A 194 -34.39 -2.39 -14.87
C ILE A 194 -33.91 -1.99 -16.27
N LEU A 195 -32.60 -1.99 -16.50
CA LEU A 195 -32.00 -1.61 -17.81
C LEU A 195 -32.51 -2.53 -18.94
N MET A 196 -32.65 -3.81 -18.70
CA MET A 196 -33.16 -4.79 -19.66
C MET A 196 -34.57 -4.49 -20.16
N LYS A 197 -35.39 -3.72 -19.43
CA LYS A 197 -36.77 -3.40 -19.85
C LYS A 197 -36.80 -2.54 -21.11
N LYS A 198 -35.85 -1.65 -21.27
CA LYS A 198 -35.76 -0.72 -22.42
C LYS A 198 -34.43 -0.76 -23.13
N GLU A 199 -33.39 -1.35 -22.54
CA GLU A 199 -32.02 -1.50 -23.07
C GLU A 199 -31.36 -0.17 -23.47
N LYS A 200 -31.87 0.92 -22.89
CA LYS A 200 -31.38 2.28 -23.08
C LYS A 200 -31.62 3.18 -21.87
N TYR A 201 -30.80 4.23 -21.77
CA TYR A 201 -30.95 5.25 -20.74
C TYR A 201 -30.63 6.64 -21.30
N ALA A 202 -31.06 7.70 -20.59
CA ALA A 202 -30.70 9.08 -20.94
C ALA A 202 -29.41 9.48 -20.23
N LEU A 203 -28.42 10.00 -20.97
CA LEU A 203 -27.12 10.44 -20.46
C LEU A 203 -27.07 11.97 -20.33
N VAL A 204 -26.87 12.46 -19.11
CA VAL A 204 -26.82 13.91 -18.82
C VAL A 204 -25.42 14.45 -19.13
N HIS A 205 -25.29 15.44 -20.01
CA HIS A 205 -23.98 15.91 -20.47
C HIS A 205 -23.33 17.02 -19.64
N ASN A 206 -24.10 17.88 -19.01
CA ASN A 206 -23.58 19.13 -18.42
C ASN A 206 -23.30 19.04 -16.90
N THR A 207 -23.14 17.84 -16.38
CA THR A 207 -22.88 17.58 -14.95
C THR A 207 -22.00 16.36 -14.78
N LYS A 208 -21.55 16.11 -13.52
CA LYS A 208 -20.63 15.02 -13.20
C LYS A 208 -20.98 14.40 -11.89
N PHE A 209 -20.78 13.09 -11.80
CA PHE A 209 -20.70 12.32 -10.60
C PHE A 209 -19.23 11.93 -10.36
N ILE A 210 -18.64 12.37 -9.26
CA ILE A 210 -17.21 12.15 -8.96
C ILE A 210 -17.11 11.05 -7.92
N ARG A 211 -16.58 9.90 -8.34
CA ARG A 211 -16.37 8.76 -7.46
C ARG A 211 -15.02 8.86 -6.77
N ASN A 212 -15.01 8.94 -5.44
CA ASN A 212 -13.83 8.82 -4.63
C ASN A 212 -13.47 7.35 -4.43
N LYS A 213 -12.41 6.87 -5.09
CA LYS A 213 -11.92 5.50 -4.94
C LYS A 213 -11.21 5.35 -3.58
N LYS A 214 -11.94 5.09 -2.48
CA LYS A 214 -11.34 4.40 -1.34
C LYS A 214 -11.24 2.92 -1.70
N LYS A 215 -10.11 2.27 -1.40
CA LYS A 215 -10.02 0.82 -1.47
C LYS A 215 -11.06 0.25 -0.52
N LEU A 216 -12.01 -0.50 -1.03
CA LEU A 216 -12.82 -1.38 -0.22
C LEU A 216 -11.88 -2.37 0.48
N PRO A 217 -12.11 -2.71 1.74
CA PRO A 217 -11.36 -3.76 2.41
C PRO A 217 -11.42 -5.07 1.58
N ASN A 218 -10.42 -5.92 1.69
CA ASN A 218 -10.37 -7.23 1.01
C ASN A 218 -11.48 -8.23 1.49
N LYS A 219 -12.36 -7.80 2.35
CA LYS A 219 -13.44 -8.52 3.03
C LYS A 219 -14.44 -9.25 2.11
N TYR A 220 -14.52 -8.83 0.84
CA TYR A 220 -15.46 -9.42 -0.13
C TYR A 220 -14.92 -10.67 -0.85
N LYS A 221 -13.83 -11.27 -0.37
CA LYS A 221 -13.22 -12.44 -0.99
C LYS A 221 -13.32 -13.67 -0.09
N THR A 222 -14.54 -14.03 0.32
CA THR A 222 -14.76 -15.26 1.09
C THR A 222 -15.34 -16.35 0.20
N PRO A 223 -15.13 -17.63 0.52
CA PRO A 223 -15.75 -18.74 -0.19
C PRO A 223 -17.28 -18.59 -0.32
N LYS A 224 -17.98 -18.18 0.76
CA LYS A 224 -19.41 -17.94 0.78
C LYS A 224 -19.83 -16.83 -0.18
N TYR A 225 -19.10 -15.70 -0.18
CA TYR A 225 -19.35 -14.60 -1.11
C TYR A 225 -19.23 -15.05 -2.57
N VAL A 226 -18.14 -15.75 -2.90
CA VAL A 226 -17.91 -16.25 -4.26
C VAL A 226 -18.99 -17.25 -4.67
N LYS A 227 -19.38 -18.18 -3.80
CA LYS A 227 -20.45 -19.16 -4.04
C LYS A 227 -21.80 -18.49 -4.28
N ASN A 228 -22.17 -17.52 -3.44
CA ASN A 228 -23.41 -16.77 -3.62
C ASN A 228 -23.40 -15.98 -4.93
N LYS A 229 -22.26 -15.39 -5.30
CA LYS A 229 -22.13 -14.65 -6.55
C LYS A 229 -22.30 -15.54 -7.78
N PHE A 230 -21.77 -16.76 -7.77
CA PHE A 230 -22.05 -17.73 -8.84
C PHE A 230 -23.53 -18.10 -8.89
N ASN A 231 -24.12 -18.50 -7.76
CA ASN A 231 -25.49 -19.03 -7.71
C ASN A 231 -26.56 -17.98 -8.01
N LEU A 232 -26.43 -16.78 -7.43
CA LEU A 232 -27.48 -15.77 -7.41
C LEU A 232 -27.30 -14.66 -8.45
N PHE A 233 -26.07 -14.45 -8.92
CA PHE A 233 -25.79 -13.40 -9.90
C PHE A 233 -25.46 -13.98 -11.29
N PHE A 234 -24.39 -14.78 -11.42
CA PHE A 234 -24.01 -15.31 -12.73
C PHE A 234 -25.04 -16.27 -13.28
N ASN A 235 -25.49 -17.25 -12.52
CA ASN A 235 -26.47 -18.22 -12.95
C ASN A 235 -27.85 -17.60 -13.20
N HIS A 236 -28.21 -16.51 -12.49
CA HIS A 236 -29.44 -15.78 -12.78
C HIS A 236 -29.49 -15.31 -14.25
N PHE A 237 -28.44 -14.71 -14.76
CA PHE A 237 -28.40 -14.26 -16.16
C PHE A 237 -28.23 -15.40 -17.14
N ILE A 238 -27.46 -16.43 -16.82
CA ILE A 238 -27.28 -17.60 -17.69
C ILE A 238 -28.61 -18.34 -17.87
N ASP A 239 -29.32 -18.60 -16.80
CA ASP A 239 -30.58 -19.29 -16.81
C ASP A 239 -31.69 -18.47 -17.51
N LYS A 240 -31.76 -17.16 -17.20
CA LYS A 240 -32.73 -16.23 -17.77
C LYS A 240 -32.66 -16.19 -19.31
N PHE A 241 -31.47 -16.34 -19.88
CA PHE A 241 -31.23 -16.33 -21.33
C PHE A 241 -30.99 -17.73 -21.90
N ASN A 242 -31.16 -18.80 -21.14
CA ASN A 242 -30.83 -20.16 -21.55
C ASN A 242 -29.45 -20.30 -22.20
N GLY A 243 -28.45 -19.59 -21.65
CA GLY A 243 -27.07 -19.55 -22.12
C GLY A 243 -26.78 -18.59 -23.27
N ASP A 244 -27.77 -18.03 -23.95
CA ASP A 244 -27.59 -17.01 -25.01
C ASP A 244 -27.62 -15.60 -24.42
N VAL A 245 -26.66 -15.30 -23.56
CA VAL A 245 -26.58 -14.05 -22.80
C VAL A 245 -26.27 -12.87 -23.71
N PRO A 246 -27.03 -11.76 -23.69
CA PRO A 246 -26.79 -10.58 -24.50
C PRO A 246 -25.39 -9.98 -24.24
N ARG A 247 -24.73 -9.45 -25.27
CA ARG A 247 -23.36 -8.94 -25.20
C ARG A 247 -23.13 -7.89 -24.10
N TYR A 248 -24.07 -6.97 -23.91
CA TYR A 248 -23.96 -5.94 -22.88
C TYR A 248 -24.04 -6.50 -21.45
N ILE A 249 -24.72 -7.64 -21.27
CA ILE A 249 -24.74 -8.37 -20.01
C ILE A 249 -23.43 -9.17 -19.86
N GLN A 250 -22.93 -9.82 -20.93
CA GLN A 250 -21.62 -10.46 -20.88
C GLN A 250 -20.52 -9.48 -20.46
N TYR A 251 -20.60 -8.20 -20.89
CA TYR A 251 -19.68 -7.17 -20.45
C TYR A 251 -19.72 -6.95 -18.94
N LEU A 252 -20.92 -6.94 -18.33
CA LEU A 252 -21.08 -6.89 -16.88
C LEU A 252 -20.50 -8.15 -16.21
N LEU A 253 -20.83 -9.36 -16.70
CA LEU A 253 -20.32 -10.61 -16.13
C LEU A 253 -18.77 -10.64 -16.11
N VAL A 254 -18.13 -10.16 -17.14
CA VAL A 254 -16.65 -10.06 -17.22
C VAL A 254 -16.10 -9.10 -16.16
N SER A 255 -16.76 -7.96 -15.93
CA SER A 255 -16.40 -7.03 -14.87
C SER A 255 -16.44 -7.69 -13.50
N GLU A 256 -17.49 -8.47 -13.25
CA GLU A 256 -17.73 -9.13 -11.98
C GLU A 256 -16.86 -10.39 -11.76
N LEU A 257 -16.34 -10.99 -12.82
CA LEU A 257 -15.32 -12.04 -12.74
C LEU A 257 -13.93 -11.49 -12.35
N ASN A 258 -13.62 -10.23 -12.65
CA ASN A 258 -12.29 -9.68 -12.43
C ASN A 258 -11.79 -9.80 -10.97
N PRO A 259 -12.55 -9.52 -9.91
CA PRO A 259 -12.08 -9.75 -8.55
C PRO A 259 -11.92 -11.24 -8.20
N ILE A 260 -12.77 -12.11 -8.75
CA ILE A 260 -12.77 -13.56 -8.48
C ILE A 260 -11.50 -14.21 -9.03
N VAL A 261 -11.20 -13.98 -10.31
CA VAL A 261 -10.02 -14.60 -10.94
C VAL A 261 -8.70 -14.07 -10.42
N ARG A 262 -8.71 -13.04 -9.62
CA ARG A 262 -7.54 -12.46 -8.95
C ARG A 262 -7.31 -12.99 -7.54
N ILE A 263 -8.01 -14.02 -7.12
CA ILE A 263 -7.69 -14.81 -5.95
C ILE A 263 -6.31 -15.43 -6.18
N ASP A 264 -5.39 -15.24 -5.23
CA ASP A 264 -3.99 -15.64 -5.42
C ASP A 264 -3.87 -17.17 -5.42
N ASP A 265 -4.37 -17.87 -4.41
CA ASP A 265 -4.37 -19.34 -4.30
C ASP A 265 -5.74 -19.84 -3.82
N LEU A 266 -6.30 -20.81 -4.54
CA LEU A 266 -7.57 -21.42 -4.18
C LEU A 266 -7.47 -22.38 -2.99
N ASN A 267 -6.30 -23.02 -2.79
CA ASN A 267 -6.11 -23.91 -1.64
C ASN A 267 -6.11 -23.10 -0.33
N GLU A 268 -5.38 -21.97 -0.30
CA GLU A 268 -5.43 -21.04 0.84
C GLU A 268 -6.84 -20.46 1.02
N PHE A 269 -7.49 -20.10 -0.10
CA PHE A 269 -8.81 -19.46 -0.09
C PHE A 269 -9.91 -20.37 0.46
N TYR A 270 -9.82 -21.69 0.23
CA TYR A 270 -10.78 -22.69 0.73
C TYR A 270 -10.25 -23.47 1.93
N ASP A 271 -9.08 -23.14 2.51
CA ASP A 271 -8.60 -23.78 3.74
C ASP A 271 -9.38 -23.26 4.95
N PRO A 272 -10.11 -24.11 5.68
CA PRO A 272 -10.88 -23.68 6.86
C PRO A 272 -10.00 -23.15 8.01
N LYS A 273 -8.71 -23.46 8.03
CA LYS A 273 -7.76 -22.91 9.04
C LYS A 273 -7.26 -21.52 8.69
N GLU A 274 -7.24 -21.15 7.41
CA GLU A 274 -6.80 -19.85 6.92
C GLU A 274 -7.95 -18.90 6.62
N THR A 275 -9.14 -19.41 6.39
CA THR A 275 -10.37 -18.60 6.41
C THR A 275 -10.59 -18.19 7.86
N GLU A 276 -10.12 -17.00 8.22
CA GLU A 276 -10.42 -16.38 9.50
C GLU A 276 -11.93 -16.11 9.55
N ILE A 277 -12.61 -17.09 10.02
CA ILE A 277 -14.07 -17.17 10.18
C ILE A 277 -14.53 -16.08 11.14
N GLU A 278 -13.74 -15.76 12.17
CA GLU A 278 -13.98 -14.67 13.11
C GLU A 278 -14.07 -13.28 12.46
N ASP A 279 -13.19 -12.95 11.50
CA ASP A 279 -13.19 -11.63 10.83
C ASP A 279 -14.43 -11.38 9.97
N ILE A 280 -15.12 -12.43 9.55
CA ILE A 280 -16.33 -12.37 8.72
C ILE A 280 -17.57 -12.18 9.58
N ASN A 281 -17.64 -12.88 10.70
CA ASN A 281 -18.77 -12.80 11.62
C ASN A 281 -18.81 -11.45 12.32
N GLU A 282 -17.68 -10.97 12.82
CA GLU A 282 -17.55 -9.66 13.46
C GLU A 282 -17.89 -8.50 12.50
N TYR A 283 -17.56 -8.65 11.22
CA TYR A 283 -17.89 -7.64 10.22
C TYR A 283 -19.36 -7.65 9.79
N TYR A 284 -19.97 -8.83 9.77
CA TYR A 284 -21.37 -9.00 9.34
C TYR A 284 -22.37 -9.08 10.52
N GLY A 285 -21.90 -8.93 11.79
CA GLY A 285 -22.76 -8.89 12.97
C GLY A 285 -23.52 -10.21 13.20
N PHE A 286 -22.94 -11.35 12.80
CA PHE A 286 -23.49 -12.65 13.14
C PHE A 286 -23.10 -12.99 14.58
N ASP A 287 -24.00 -12.72 15.51
CA ASP A 287 -23.91 -13.23 16.86
C ASP A 287 -24.17 -14.75 16.85
N GLU A 288 -23.23 -15.49 17.43
CA GLU A 288 -23.30 -16.93 17.78
C GLU A 288 -23.67 -17.94 16.66
N GLY A 289 -22.69 -18.65 16.15
CA GLY A 289 -22.87 -20.05 15.73
C GLY A 289 -23.10 -20.35 14.26
N ILE A 290 -22.64 -19.50 13.32
CA ILE A 290 -22.70 -19.82 11.87
C ILE A 290 -21.32 -20.19 11.30
N ASP A 291 -20.31 -20.33 12.12
CA ASP A 291 -18.96 -20.76 11.72
C ASP A 291 -18.72 -22.24 11.98
N TYR A 292 -19.75 -22.97 11.86
CA TYR A 292 -19.60 -24.40 11.76
C TYR A 292 -19.14 -24.72 10.33
N VAL A 293 -17.83 -24.94 10.18
CA VAL A 293 -17.36 -25.72 9.04
C VAL A 293 -18.05 -27.08 9.17
N PRO A 294 -18.97 -27.45 8.28
CA PRO A 294 -19.67 -28.72 8.40
C PRO A 294 -18.66 -29.85 8.55
N ASP A 295 -18.96 -30.87 9.38
CA ASP A 295 -18.06 -32.03 9.55
C ASP A 295 -17.75 -32.73 8.23
N ASP A 296 -18.54 -32.47 7.17
CA ASP A 296 -18.39 -32.99 5.81
C ASP A 296 -17.78 -31.96 4.83
N TYR A 297 -17.24 -30.82 5.34
CA TYR A 297 -16.58 -29.82 4.48
C TYR A 297 -15.32 -30.39 3.85
N ASP A 298 -15.32 -30.43 2.53
CA ASP A 298 -14.19 -30.88 1.72
C ASP A 298 -13.68 -29.73 0.84
N PRO A 299 -12.55 -29.07 1.20
CA PRO A 299 -11.99 -27.98 0.43
C PRO A 299 -11.77 -28.34 -1.04
N LYS A 300 -11.37 -29.56 -1.32
CA LYS A 300 -11.13 -30.02 -2.69
C LYS A 300 -12.41 -30.06 -3.51
N LYS A 301 -13.50 -30.52 -2.91
CA LYS A 301 -14.83 -30.51 -3.53
C LYS A 301 -15.33 -29.10 -3.81
N GLU A 302 -15.09 -28.16 -2.87
CA GLU A 302 -15.47 -26.76 -3.09
C GLU A 302 -14.63 -26.11 -4.19
N ILE A 303 -13.33 -26.43 -4.31
CA ILE A 303 -12.48 -26.00 -5.42
C ILE A 303 -12.96 -26.57 -6.75
N ASP A 304 -13.33 -27.86 -6.80
CA ASP A 304 -13.88 -28.49 -8.00
C ASP A 304 -15.21 -27.83 -8.42
N ASN A 305 -16.08 -27.53 -7.46
CA ASN A 305 -17.32 -26.79 -7.70
C ASN A 305 -17.04 -25.37 -8.23
N PHE A 306 -16.08 -24.67 -7.64
CA PHE A 306 -15.66 -23.34 -8.11
C PHE A 306 -15.22 -23.36 -9.58
N TRP A 307 -14.38 -24.33 -9.97
CA TRP A 307 -13.95 -24.46 -11.36
C TRP A 307 -15.09 -24.75 -12.32
N ASN A 308 -16.04 -25.62 -11.93
CA ASN A 308 -17.22 -25.91 -12.74
C ASN A 308 -18.07 -24.66 -12.96
N GLU A 309 -18.37 -23.92 -11.91
CA GLU A 309 -19.15 -22.67 -11.99
C GLU A 309 -18.42 -21.60 -12.82
N LEU A 310 -17.10 -21.44 -12.61
CA LEU A 310 -16.31 -20.49 -13.38
C LEU A 310 -16.32 -20.84 -14.88
N TYR A 311 -16.18 -22.12 -15.24
CA TYR A 311 -16.25 -22.54 -16.65
C TYR A 311 -17.62 -22.38 -17.26
N ASN A 312 -18.70 -22.61 -16.50
CA ASN A 312 -20.06 -22.33 -16.97
C ASN A 312 -20.23 -20.86 -17.37
N VAL A 313 -19.72 -19.94 -16.53
CA VAL A 313 -19.74 -18.51 -16.86
C VAL A 313 -18.87 -18.20 -18.08
N LEU A 314 -17.66 -18.75 -18.14
CA LEU A 314 -16.73 -18.50 -19.25
C LEU A 314 -17.28 -19.02 -20.58
N ASP A 315 -18.01 -20.13 -20.59
CA ASP A 315 -18.54 -20.75 -21.80
C ASP A 315 -19.58 -19.88 -22.51
N VAL A 316 -20.34 -19.06 -21.79
CA VAL A 316 -21.31 -18.10 -22.35
C VAL A 316 -20.69 -16.78 -22.83
N LEU A 317 -19.43 -16.48 -22.48
CA LEU A 317 -18.78 -15.23 -22.82
C LEU A 317 -18.22 -15.25 -24.25
N ASN A 318 -18.28 -14.11 -24.92
CA ASN A 318 -17.71 -13.96 -26.27
C ASN A 318 -16.24 -13.46 -26.18
N LEU A 319 -15.30 -14.21 -26.78
CA LEU A 319 -13.86 -13.87 -26.73
C LEU A 319 -13.51 -12.49 -27.29
N PRO A 320 -14.00 -12.02 -28.42
CA PRO A 320 -13.73 -10.67 -28.93
C PRO A 320 -14.12 -9.57 -27.93
N ASP A 321 -15.18 -9.76 -27.17
CA ASP A 321 -15.61 -8.78 -26.17
C ASP A 321 -14.72 -8.79 -24.93
N LEU A 322 -14.18 -9.94 -24.56
CA LEU A 322 -13.14 -10.05 -23.51
C LEU A 322 -11.89 -9.25 -23.85
N GLU A 323 -11.45 -9.27 -25.12
CA GLU A 323 -10.23 -8.58 -25.56
C GLU A 323 -10.33 -7.05 -25.45
N VAL A 324 -11.50 -6.49 -25.66
CA VAL A 324 -11.73 -5.02 -25.73
C VAL A 324 -12.31 -4.42 -24.45
N HIS A 325 -12.55 -5.20 -23.39
CA HIS A 325 -13.21 -4.75 -22.18
C HIS A 325 -12.41 -3.63 -21.45
N ASN A 326 -12.97 -2.43 -21.35
CA ASN A 326 -12.26 -1.24 -20.88
C ASN A 326 -12.09 -1.20 -19.35
N GLU A 327 -12.98 -1.81 -18.59
CA GLU A 327 -12.96 -1.77 -17.12
C GLU A 327 -12.08 -2.84 -16.49
N VAL A 328 -11.84 -3.94 -17.19
CA VAL A 328 -11.00 -5.04 -16.72
C VAL A 328 -9.56 -4.85 -17.21
N PRO A 329 -8.56 -4.89 -16.30
CA PRO A 329 -7.16 -4.74 -16.69
C PRO A 329 -6.74 -5.78 -17.74
N ARG A 330 -5.89 -5.38 -18.69
CA ARG A 330 -5.42 -6.28 -19.76
C ARG A 330 -4.85 -7.59 -19.25
N ILE A 331 -4.13 -7.58 -18.13
CA ILE A 331 -3.55 -8.78 -17.52
C ILE A 331 -4.64 -9.78 -17.09
N THR A 332 -5.77 -9.30 -16.58
CA THR A 332 -6.91 -10.15 -16.22
C THR A 332 -7.65 -10.63 -17.46
N ARG A 333 -7.85 -9.74 -18.45
CA ARG A 333 -8.51 -10.12 -19.72
C ARG A 333 -7.77 -11.23 -20.43
N SER A 334 -6.45 -11.10 -20.56
CA SER A 334 -5.61 -12.14 -21.19
C SER A 334 -5.64 -13.46 -20.41
N PHE A 335 -5.73 -13.39 -19.08
CA PHE A 335 -5.92 -14.58 -18.25
C PHE A 335 -7.28 -15.25 -18.49
N LEU A 336 -8.36 -14.46 -18.54
CA LEU A 336 -9.71 -14.96 -18.85
C LEU A 336 -9.79 -15.60 -20.23
N VAL A 337 -9.08 -15.07 -21.21
CA VAL A 337 -8.98 -15.68 -22.55
C VAL A 337 -8.33 -17.07 -22.49
N CYS A 338 -7.21 -17.18 -21.76
CA CYS A 338 -6.54 -18.48 -21.58
C CYS A 338 -7.40 -19.47 -20.78
N LEU A 339 -8.08 -19.02 -19.74
CA LEU A 339 -9.04 -19.82 -18.98
C LEU A 339 -10.18 -20.36 -19.87
N LYS A 340 -10.80 -19.47 -20.66
CA LYS A 340 -11.88 -19.88 -21.57
C LYS A 340 -11.42 -20.89 -22.60
N ASN A 341 -10.22 -20.71 -23.14
CA ASN A 341 -9.61 -21.66 -24.10
C ASN A 341 -9.07 -22.93 -23.42
N ARG A 342 -9.02 -22.96 -22.08
CA ARG A 342 -8.37 -24.03 -21.29
C ARG A 342 -6.91 -24.28 -21.73
N ASP A 343 -6.26 -23.21 -22.18
CA ASP A 343 -4.90 -23.24 -22.68
C ASP A 343 -4.09 -22.05 -22.18
N PHE A 344 -3.05 -22.33 -21.40
CA PHE A 344 -2.13 -21.35 -20.84
C PHE A 344 -0.79 -21.33 -21.59
N HIS A 345 -0.66 -22.06 -22.68
CA HIS A 345 0.54 -22.00 -23.50
C HIS A 345 0.59 -20.64 -24.21
N VAL A 346 1.65 -19.89 -23.94
CA VAL A 346 1.90 -18.59 -24.55
C VAL A 346 3.11 -18.71 -25.48
N GLU A 347 2.90 -18.57 -26.77
CA GLU A 347 3.94 -18.55 -27.78
C GLU A 347 4.27 -17.13 -28.23
N SER A 348 5.52 -16.92 -28.64
CA SER A 348 5.95 -15.67 -29.28
C SER A 348 5.84 -15.82 -30.79
N ARG A 349 5.15 -14.86 -31.43
CA ARG A 349 5.06 -14.79 -32.92
C ARG A 349 5.53 -13.42 -33.38
N GLU A 350 6.46 -13.40 -34.31
CA GLU A 350 6.92 -12.18 -34.98
C GLU A 350 5.97 -11.84 -36.14
N ASP A 351 5.59 -10.58 -36.26
CA ASP A 351 4.87 -10.03 -37.41
C ASP A 351 5.19 -8.52 -37.52
N LEU A 352 5.56 -8.09 -38.73
CA LEU A 352 5.88 -6.69 -39.05
C LEU A 352 6.89 -6.04 -38.10
N ASN A 353 7.97 -6.76 -37.73
CA ASN A 353 8.99 -6.32 -36.78
C ASN A 353 8.45 -6.07 -35.37
N LYS A 354 7.41 -6.79 -34.97
CA LYS A 354 6.87 -6.81 -33.61
C LYS A 354 6.75 -8.23 -33.11
N VAL A 355 6.91 -8.42 -31.82
CA VAL A 355 6.73 -9.72 -31.19
C VAL A 355 5.42 -9.71 -30.40
N PHE A 356 4.52 -10.58 -30.79
CA PHE A 356 3.23 -10.79 -30.17
C PHE A 356 3.28 -12.06 -29.31
N LEU A 357 2.75 -11.97 -28.10
CA LEU A 357 2.51 -13.11 -27.22
C LEU A 357 1.09 -13.58 -27.47
N LYS A 358 0.93 -14.79 -27.95
CA LYS A 358 -0.37 -15.38 -28.30
C LYS A 358 -0.58 -16.70 -27.58
N SER A 359 -1.83 -16.99 -27.26
CA SER A 359 -2.31 -18.33 -26.92
C SER A 359 -3.27 -18.75 -28.04
N ASN A 360 -2.92 -19.80 -28.76
CA ASN A 360 -3.54 -20.10 -30.05
C ASN A 360 -3.45 -18.86 -30.97
N ASP A 361 -4.57 -18.39 -31.51
CA ASP A 361 -4.61 -17.16 -32.36
C ASP A 361 -4.92 -15.89 -31.57
N TYR A 362 -5.18 -15.97 -30.27
CA TYR A 362 -5.56 -14.82 -29.44
C TYR A 362 -4.35 -14.04 -28.94
N LEU A 363 -4.44 -12.72 -29.04
CA LEU A 363 -3.42 -11.81 -28.57
C LEU A 363 -3.45 -11.64 -27.05
N ILE A 364 -2.52 -12.29 -26.35
CA ILE A 364 -2.33 -12.14 -24.92
C ILE A 364 -1.67 -10.80 -24.61
N ASN A 365 -0.56 -10.51 -25.30
CA ASN A 365 0.21 -9.28 -25.10
C ASN A 365 1.10 -9.02 -26.33
N SER A 366 1.86 -7.94 -26.29
CA SER A 366 2.94 -7.70 -27.22
C SER A 366 4.14 -7.13 -26.47
N LEU A 367 5.34 -7.62 -26.77
CA LEU A 367 6.58 -7.11 -26.17
C LEU A 367 6.77 -5.62 -26.47
N HIS A 368 6.25 -5.12 -27.56
CA HIS A 368 6.23 -3.71 -27.92
C HIS A 368 5.51 -2.82 -26.89
N PHE A 369 4.49 -3.34 -26.20
CA PHE A 369 3.74 -2.59 -25.18
C PHE A 369 4.33 -2.73 -23.78
N HIS A 370 5.33 -3.59 -23.58
CA HIS A 370 5.97 -3.73 -22.29
C HIS A 370 6.71 -2.44 -21.93
N LYS A 371 6.58 -2.06 -20.67
CA LYS A 371 7.30 -0.90 -20.12
C LYS A 371 8.63 -1.39 -19.54
N LEU A 372 9.71 -0.87 -20.06
CA LEU A 372 11.01 -1.05 -19.44
C LEU A 372 11.10 -0.12 -18.23
N ARG A 373 11.15 -0.69 -17.05
CA ARG A 373 11.21 0.07 -15.81
C ARG A 373 12.66 0.21 -15.38
N ILE A 374 13.11 1.43 -15.17
CA ILE A 374 14.41 1.72 -14.56
C ILE A 374 14.20 1.83 -13.06
N ASP A 375 14.86 0.95 -12.32
CA ASP A 375 14.77 0.85 -10.87
C ASP A 375 15.87 1.66 -10.18
N ILE A 376 17.09 1.66 -10.74
CA ILE A 376 18.27 2.35 -10.18
C ILE A 376 19.12 2.95 -11.31
N ILE A 377 19.62 4.16 -11.08
CA ILE A 377 20.69 4.79 -11.86
C ILE A 377 21.73 5.27 -10.86
N GLU A 378 22.89 4.68 -10.89
CA GLU A 378 23.97 4.99 -9.95
C GLU A 378 25.31 5.18 -10.68
N LEU A 379 26.06 6.20 -10.30
CA LEU A 379 27.42 6.44 -10.79
C LEU A 379 28.39 6.14 -9.67
N ILE A 380 29.10 5.01 -9.78
CA ILE A 380 30.14 4.57 -8.83
C ILE A 380 31.50 4.72 -9.53
N GLY A 381 32.35 5.62 -9.01
CA GLY A 381 33.58 6.00 -9.72
C GLY A 381 33.27 6.48 -11.13
N ASP A 382 33.83 5.81 -12.12
CA ASP A 382 33.62 6.07 -13.55
C ASP A 382 32.67 5.03 -14.21
N THR A 383 31.94 4.24 -13.44
CA THR A 383 30.96 3.27 -13.97
C THR A 383 29.53 3.73 -13.70
N LEU A 384 28.74 3.84 -14.75
CA LEU A 384 27.29 4.06 -14.67
C LEU A 384 26.56 2.72 -14.61
N ASN A 385 25.97 2.45 -13.46
CA ASN A 385 25.17 1.26 -13.23
C ASN A 385 23.71 1.61 -13.47
N ILE A 386 23.05 0.87 -14.33
CA ILE A 386 21.60 0.98 -14.59
C ILE A 386 20.97 -0.37 -14.36
N SER A 387 20.11 -0.43 -13.35
CA SER A 387 19.30 -1.60 -13.06
C SER A 387 17.84 -1.33 -13.41
N GLY A 388 17.18 -2.34 -13.94
CA GLY A 388 15.80 -2.19 -14.32
C GLY A 388 15.04 -3.50 -14.29
N SER A 389 13.74 -3.40 -14.61
CA SER A 389 12.85 -4.56 -14.60
C SER A 389 11.84 -4.55 -15.72
N LEU A 390 11.41 -5.74 -16.10
CA LEU A 390 10.34 -6.04 -17.03
C LEU A 390 9.39 -7.05 -16.37
N SER A 391 8.09 -6.95 -16.65
CA SER A 391 7.15 -8.03 -16.30
C SER A 391 6.55 -8.61 -17.58
N SER A 392 6.62 -9.91 -17.76
CA SER A 392 6.16 -10.60 -18.95
C SER A 392 5.32 -11.84 -18.62
N ASN A 393 4.47 -12.24 -19.57
CA ASN A 393 3.68 -13.49 -19.51
C ASN A 393 4.38 -14.66 -20.22
N SER A 394 5.57 -14.45 -20.74
CA SER A 394 6.34 -15.49 -21.45
C SER A 394 7.73 -15.63 -20.87
N TYR A 395 8.35 -16.78 -21.15
CA TYR A 395 9.74 -17.03 -20.88
C TYR A 395 10.65 -15.97 -21.51
N THR A 396 11.70 -15.63 -20.82
CA THR A 396 12.61 -14.52 -21.18
C THR A 396 13.94 -14.99 -21.77
N GLU A 397 14.13 -16.28 -22.02
CA GLU A 397 15.41 -16.79 -22.56
C GLU A 397 15.82 -16.10 -23.85
N ASN A 398 14.82 -15.78 -24.68
CA ASN A 398 15.02 -15.09 -25.96
C ASN A 398 14.87 -13.57 -25.87
N ILE A 399 14.74 -13.01 -24.67
CA ILE A 399 14.53 -11.57 -24.48
C ILE A 399 15.73 -10.99 -23.72
N THR A 400 16.32 -9.95 -24.32
CA THR A 400 17.42 -9.19 -23.69
C THR A 400 17.10 -7.70 -23.71
N VAL A 401 17.79 -6.94 -22.87
CA VAL A 401 17.83 -5.49 -22.98
C VAL A 401 19.14 -5.10 -23.65
N GLU A 402 19.05 -4.43 -24.76
CA GLU A 402 20.19 -3.83 -25.44
C GLU A 402 20.25 -2.34 -25.11
N LEU A 403 21.43 -1.90 -24.67
CA LEU A 403 21.76 -0.50 -24.52
C LEU A 403 22.83 -0.14 -25.53
N THR A 404 22.47 0.64 -26.52
CA THR A 404 23.41 1.21 -27.49
C THR A 404 23.92 2.55 -26.98
N ARG A 405 25.24 2.66 -26.78
CA ARG A 405 25.93 3.92 -26.53
C ARG A 405 26.50 4.46 -27.85
N GLU A 406 26.09 5.67 -28.21
CA GLU A 406 26.61 6.38 -29.36
C GLU A 406 27.40 7.62 -28.94
N PHE A 407 28.64 7.70 -29.31
CA PHE A 407 29.53 8.83 -29.04
C PHE A 407 29.33 9.96 -30.08
N ALA A 408 29.76 11.18 -29.73
CA ALA A 408 29.65 12.34 -30.60
C ALA A 408 30.39 12.16 -31.97
N ASN A 409 31.40 11.28 -32.03
CA ASN A 409 32.14 10.93 -33.27
C ASN A 409 31.46 9.81 -34.09
N GLY A 410 30.27 9.36 -33.71
CA GLY A 410 29.53 8.30 -34.37
C GLY A 410 29.94 6.86 -34.00
N LYS A 411 30.98 6.67 -33.17
CA LYS A 411 31.34 5.34 -32.65
C LYS A 411 30.18 4.82 -31.80
N LYS A 412 29.93 3.51 -31.89
CA LYS A 412 28.90 2.83 -31.10
C LYS A 412 29.49 1.69 -30.30
N ASP A 413 29.04 1.58 -29.06
CA ASP A 413 29.28 0.41 -28.21
C ASP A 413 27.90 -0.15 -27.83
N VAL A 414 27.83 -1.45 -27.68
CA VAL A 414 26.58 -2.15 -27.31
C VAL A 414 26.81 -2.92 -26.02
N PHE A 415 25.87 -2.74 -25.09
CA PHE A 415 25.83 -3.46 -23.81
C PHE A 415 24.55 -4.30 -23.77
N ILE A 416 24.69 -5.56 -23.43
CA ILE A 416 23.57 -6.51 -23.37
C ILE A 416 23.32 -6.89 -21.93
N GLY A 417 22.13 -6.58 -21.44
CA GLY A 417 21.61 -7.06 -20.16
C GLY A 417 20.69 -8.26 -20.38
N LYS A 418 21.05 -9.39 -19.75
CA LYS A 418 20.14 -10.52 -19.71
C LYS A 418 19.09 -10.28 -18.64
N PHE A 419 17.87 -10.66 -18.93
CA PHE A 419 16.83 -10.72 -17.93
C PHE A 419 17.04 -11.97 -17.08
N VAL A 420 17.13 -11.78 -15.78
CA VAL A 420 17.13 -12.85 -14.80
C VAL A 420 15.83 -12.81 -14.02
N GLU A 421 15.32 -13.98 -13.70
CA GLU A 421 14.15 -14.10 -12.84
C GLU A 421 14.43 -13.41 -11.52
N TYR A 422 13.44 -12.67 -11.05
CA TYR A 422 13.58 -11.93 -9.82
C TYR A 422 13.47 -12.89 -8.64
N PRO A 423 14.53 -13.14 -7.88
CA PRO A 423 14.43 -13.99 -6.71
C PRO A 423 13.52 -13.29 -5.69
N THR A 424 12.38 -13.90 -5.36
CA THR A 424 11.47 -13.33 -4.37
C THR A 424 10.89 -14.41 -3.49
N THR A 425 10.85 -14.16 -2.21
CA THR A 425 10.10 -14.96 -1.25
C THR A 425 8.62 -14.61 -1.23
N ASN A 426 8.16 -13.51 -1.82
CA ASN A 426 6.74 -13.18 -1.82
C ASN A 426 6.33 -12.15 -2.89
N ARG A 427 5.34 -12.51 -3.72
CA ARG A 427 4.33 -11.66 -4.34
C ARG A 427 4.74 -10.71 -5.47
N ARG A 428 5.67 -11.10 -6.38
CA ARG A 428 5.83 -10.38 -7.64
C ARG A 428 5.42 -11.16 -8.87
N ILE A 429 5.45 -12.47 -8.80
CA ILE A 429 4.68 -13.29 -9.72
C ILE A 429 3.23 -12.94 -9.46
N LYS A 430 2.52 -12.49 -10.47
CA LYS A 430 1.08 -12.35 -10.32
C LYS A 430 0.48 -13.71 -10.59
N THR A 431 0.02 -14.31 -9.53
CA THR A 431 -0.71 -15.55 -9.51
C THR A 431 -2.19 -15.26 -9.54
N PHE A 432 -2.93 -15.96 -10.33
CA PHE A 432 -4.37 -15.90 -10.39
C PHE A 432 -4.91 -17.33 -10.27
N LEU A 433 -5.75 -17.59 -9.28
CA LEU A 433 -6.35 -18.90 -9.00
C LEU A 433 -5.29 -20.03 -8.86
N GLY A 434 -4.15 -19.74 -8.25
CA GLY A 434 -3.04 -20.67 -8.14
C GLY A 434 -2.15 -20.80 -9.40
N ILE A 435 -2.46 -20.07 -10.48
CA ILE A 435 -1.70 -20.12 -11.73
C ILE A 435 -0.79 -18.90 -11.84
N ASP A 436 0.50 -19.12 -11.95
CA ASP A 436 1.49 -18.07 -12.17
C ASP A 436 1.29 -17.47 -13.57
N TRP A 437 0.94 -16.17 -13.60
CA TRP A 437 0.51 -15.54 -14.83
C TRP A 437 1.44 -14.44 -15.35
N GLN A 438 2.15 -13.74 -14.48
CA GLN A 438 3.08 -12.68 -14.88
C GLN A 438 4.33 -12.70 -14.03
N PHE A 439 5.46 -12.88 -14.68
CA PHE A 439 6.78 -13.02 -14.08
C PHE A 439 7.55 -11.71 -14.15
N PRO A 440 8.14 -11.25 -13.04
CA PRO A 440 9.06 -10.13 -13.04
C PRO A 440 10.48 -10.61 -13.37
N TYR A 441 11.16 -9.85 -14.20
CA TYR A 441 12.55 -10.07 -14.58
C TYR A 441 13.36 -8.82 -14.36
N ASN A 442 14.59 -8.96 -13.92
CA ASN A 442 15.52 -7.86 -13.72
C ASN A 442 16.68 -7.93 -14.69
N PHE A 443 17.28 -6.78 -14.94
CA PHE A 443 18.55 -6.65 -15.62
C PHE A 443 19.43 -5.64 -14.93
N ASP A 444 20.76 -5.83 -15.04
CA ASP A 444 21.79 -4.92 -14.59
C ASP A 444 22.75 -4.64 -15.72
N LEU A 445 23.10 -3.37 -15.91
CA LEU A 445 24.06 -2.91 -16.90
C LEU A 445 25.12 -2.04 -16.24
N ASN A 446 26.39 -2.37 -16.48
CA ASN A 446 27.55 -1.62 -16.01
C ASN A 446 28.25 -0.98 -17.20
N ILE A 447 28.21 0.34 -17.26
CA ILE A 447 28.68 1.11 -18.41
C ILE A 447 29.90 1.93 -17.97
N PRO A 448 31.13 1.56 -18.35
CA PRO A 448 32.30 2.37 -18.04
C PRO A 448 32.24 3.68 -18.82
N LEU A 449 32.46 4.79 -18.13
CA LEU A 449 32.45 6.13 -18.70
C LEU A 449 33.86 6.71 -18.70
N THR A 450 34.17 7.55 -19.68
CA THR A 450 35.41 8.33 -19.72
C THR A 450 35.15 9.74 -19.18
N LYS A 451 36.22 10.44 -18.72
CA LYS A 451 36.09 11.72 -18.00
C LYS A 451 35.34 12.79 -18.80
N ASP A 452 35.64 12.94 -20.09
CA ASP A 452 35.06 13.98 -20.95
C ASP A 452 34.07 13.44 -21.97
N GLU A 453 33.41 12.32 -21.60
CA GLU A 453 32.47 11.63 -22.48
C GLU A 453 31.26 12.47 -22.84
N VAL A 454 30.98 12.51 -24.15
CA VAL A 454 29.68 12.97 -24.69
C VAL A 454 29.10 11.82 -25.48
N SER A 455 28.02 11.25 -24.93
CA SER A 455 27.37 10.07 -25.53
C SER A 455 25.87 10.05 -25.28
N ASN A 456 25.20 9.26 -26.07
CA ASN A 456 23.76 8.98 -25.96
C ASN A 456 23.57 7.50 -25.67
N LEU A 457 22.68 7.18 -24.73
CA LEU A 457 22.34 5.79 -24.39
C LEU A 457 20.89 5.53 -24.77
N THR A 458 20.67 4.58 -25.65
CA THR A 458 19.32 4.20 -26.10
C THR A 458 19.05 2.75 -25.74
N PHE A 459 17.90 2.50 -25.13
CA PHE A 459 17.46 1.16 -24.74
C PHE A 459 16.53 0.57 -25.75
N LYS A 460 16.67 -0.72 -26.00
CA LYS A 460 15.73 -1.56 -26.75
C LYS A 460 15.50 -2.86 -26.01
N ILE A 461 14.31 -3.42 -26.09
CA ILE A 461 14.08 -4.82 -25.80
C ILE A 461 14.32 -5.58 -27.08
N VAL A 462 15.19 -6.56 -27.06
CA VAL A 462 15.54 -7.40 -28.20
C VAL A 462 14.99 -8.79 -27.96
N TYR A 463 14.25 -9.30 -28.92
CA TYR A 463 13.86 -10.69 -29.02
C TYR A 463 14.74 -11.34 -30.08
N ASP A 464 15.39 -12.43 -29.71
CA ASP A 464 16.36 -13.15 -30.54
C ASP A 464 16.13 -14.64 -30.43
N ASP A 465 15.65 -15.27 -31.52
CA ASP A 465 15.52 -16.70 -31.65
C ASP A 465 16.24 -17.20 -32.90
N GLU A 466 16.16 -18.51 -33.20
CA GLU A 466 16.84 -19.10 -34.33
C GLU A 466 16.50 -18.48 -35.70
N ASN A 467 15.34 -17.83 -35.81
CA ASN A 467 14.80 -17.33 -37.08
C ASN A 467 14.62 -15.80 -37.09
N HIS A 468 14.56 -15.15 -35.93
CA HIS A 468 14.16 -13.77 -35.83
C HIS A 468 15.05 -12.97 -34.89
N HIS A 469 15.44 -11.78 -35.32
CA HIS A 469 16.06 -10.76 -34.50
C HIS A 469 15.22 -9.48 -34.55
N VAL A 470 14.49 -9.18 -33.47
CA VAL A 470 13.57 -8.05 -33.41
C VAL A 470 13.93 -7.12 -32.26
N ALA A 471 14.40 -5.92 -32.61
CA ALA A 471 14.73 -4.87 -31.65
C ALA A 471 13.59 -3.85 -31.53
N MET A 472 13.00 -3.73 -30.33
CA MET A 472 11.80 -2.92 -30.08
C MET A 472 12.10 -1.70 -29.22
N ASP A 473 11.54 -0.57 -29.62
CA ASP A 473 11.56 0.67 -28.85
C ASP A 473 10.46 0.68 -27.81
N ASN A 474 10.82 0.47 -26.55
CA ASN A 474 9.88 0.38 -25.45
C ASN A 474 9.73 1.70 -24.67
N HIS A 475 8.60 1.85 -24.01
CA HIS A 475 8.38 2.99 -23.13
C HIS A 475 9.15 2.82 -21.80
N ILE A 476 10.00 3.82 -21.49
CA ILE A 476 10.78 3.82 -20.26
C ILE A 476 10.00 4.52 -19.16
N VAL A 477 9.94 3.87 -17.98
CA VAL A 477 9.36 4.42 -16.75
C VAL A 477 10.36 4.33 -15.61
N PHE A 478 10.34 5.33 -14.71
CA PHE A 478 11.25 5.38 -13.57
C PHE A 478 10.54 4.96 -12.29
N ARG A 479 11.25 4.21 -11.46
CA ARG A 479 10.85 3.96 -10.08
C ARG A 479 11.20 5.11 -9.15
N GLU A 480 10.69 5.01 -7.95
CA GLU A 480 10.77 6.02 -6.90
C GLU A 480 12.22 6.36 -6.51
N PHE A 481 13.12 5.39 -6.48
CA PHE A 481 14.53 5.56 -6.12
C PHE A 481 15.47 5.48 -7.33
N ALA A 482 14.95 5.64 -8.52
CA ALA A 482 15.75 5.60 -9.75
C ALA A 482 16.76 6.75 -9.87
N GLY A 483 16.59 7.83 -9.09
CA GLY A 483 17.42 9.02 -9.17
C GLY A 483 17.08 9.98 -10.31
N LEU A 484 16.13 9.61 -11.18
CA LEU A 484 15.60 10.46 -12.25
C LEU A 484 14.08 10.29 -12.38
N SER A 485 13.43 11.32 -12.93
CA SER A 485 12.01 11.27 -13.28
C SER A 485 11.75 11.92 -14.64
N ASN A 486 10.54 11.77 -15.14
CA ASN A 486 10.14 12.43 -16.40
C ASN A 486 10.08 13.96 -16.30
N LEU A 487 9.95 14.53 -15.10
CA LEU A 487 9.96 15.97 -14.86
C LEU A 487 11.33 16.47 -14.38
N GLY A 488 11.89 15.89 -13.34
CA GLY A 488 13.22 16.20 -12.82
C GLY A 488 14.29 15.37 -13.53
N ASN A 489 14.47 15.55 -14.80
CA ASN A 489 15.10 14.62 -15.71
C ASN A 489 16.61 14.80 -15.92
N TYR A 490 17.34 15.39 -14.99
CA TYR A 490 18.80 15.39 -15.02
C TYR A 490 19.39 15.20 -13.61
N LEU A 491 20.56 14.62 -13.55
CA LEU A 491 21.38 14.53 -12.34
C LEU A 491 22.80 15.01 -12.62
N ILE A 492 23.47 15.52 -11.59
CA ILE A 492 24.86 15.98 -11.64
C ILE A 492 25.66 15.16 -10.64
N LYS A 493 26.61 14.37 -11.13
CA LYS A 493 27.47 13.54 -10.26
C LYS A 493 28.85 13.33 -10.89
N ASN A 494 29.90 13.33 -10.09
CA ASN A 494 31.28 13.08 -10.49
C ASN A 494 31.73 13.90 -11.73
N GLY A 495 31.38 15.19 -11.76
CA GLY A 495 31.76 16.08 -12.87
C GLY A 495 31.03 15.85 -14.20
N ARG A 496 29.93 15.07 -14.17
CA ARG A 496 29.10 14.77 -15.35
C ARG A 496 27.66 15.20 -15.13
N ILE A 497 26.96 15.46 -16.23
CA ILE A 497 25.51 15.63 -16.28
C ILE A 497 24.95 14.42 -17.02
N ILE A 498 24.01 13.73 -16.40
CA ILE A 498 23.21 12.66 -17.01
C ILE A 498 21.77 13.15 -17.06
N PHE A 499 21.15 13.15 -18.23
CA PHE A 499 19.75 13.57 -18.37
C PHE A 499 18.98 12.69 -19.34
N PHE A 500 17.67 12.65 -19.17
CA PHE A 500 16.77 11.83 -19.96
C PHE A 500 15.84 12.69 -20.81
N ARG A 501 15.71 12.32 -22.08
CA ARG A 501 14.77 12.97 -22.99
C ARG A 501 14.19 11.98 -23.99
N GLY A 502 12.87 11.89 -24.01
CA GLY A 502 12.17 10.94 -24.88
C GLY A 502 12.42 9.50 -24.44
N ARG A 503 13.32 8.78 -25.14
CA ARG A 503 13.72 7.40 -24.81
C ARG A 503 15.23 7.26 -24.63
N THR A 504 15.94 8.37 -24.55
CA THR A 504 17.41 8.41 -24.62
C THR A 504 17.98 9.09 -23.39
N PHE A 505 19.00 8.51 -22.81
CA PHE A 505 19.85 9.15 -21.82
C PHE A 505 21.00 9.84 -22.52
N TYR A 506 21.37 10.99 -22.04
CA TYR A 506 22.46 11.79 -22.54
C TYR A 506 23.48 11.97 -21.43
N ILE A 507 24.75 11.78 -21.75
CA ILE A 507 25.88 11.98 -20.85
C ILE A 507 26.77 13.06 -21.43
N GLN A 508 27.16 14.02 -20.61
CA GLN A 508 28.07 15.07 -20.98
C GLN A 508 28.87 15.58 -19.78
N PRO A 509 30.05 16.20 -19.98
CA PRO A 509 30.78 16.87 -18.93
C PRO A 509 29.95 17.97 -18.27
N TYR A 510 30.19 18.18 -16.98
CA TYR A 510 29.53 19.25 -16.24
C TYR A 510 29.88 20.62 -16.84
N SER A 511 28.84 21.39 -17.09
CA SER A 511 28.96 22.81 -17.35
C SER A 511 27.73 23.52 -16.78
N TYR A 512 27.97 24.62 -16.07
CA TYR A 512 26.89 25.37 -15.43
C TYR A 512 25.89 25.92 -16.45
N SER A 513 26.38 26.33 -17.63
CA SER A 513 25.48 26.76 -18.73
C SER A 513 24.57 25.66 -19.24
N SER A 514 25.04 24.41 -19.25
CA SER A 514 24.22 23.25 -19.60
C SER A 514 23.16 22.97 -18.53
N VAL A 515 23.52 23.09 -17.24
CA VAL A 515 22.58 22.96 -16.14
C VAL A 515 21.46 23.99 -16.24
N LEU A 516 21.80 25.27 -16.49
CA LEU A 516 20.82 26.34 -16.68
C LEU A 516 19.85 26.06 -17.83
N LYS A 517 20.36 25.53 -18.97
CA LYS A 517 19.51 25.15 -20.12
C LYS A 517 18.56 23.99 -19.80
N LEU A 518 19.06 22.99 -19.06
CA LEU A 518 18.24 21.84 -18.64
C LEU A 518 17.19 22.25 -17.62
N GLU A 519 17.57 23.09 -16.67
CA GLU A 519 16.67 23.62 -15.65
C GLU A 519 15.54 24.45 -16.27
N PHE A 520 15.84 25.36 -17.17
CA PHE A 520 14.84 26.14 -17.89
C PHE A 520 13.80 25.23 -18.59
N LYS A 521 14.28 24.15 -19.24
CA LYS A 521 13.38 23.16 -19.85
C LYS A 521 12.56 22.38 -18.80
N ALA A 522 13.15 22.07 -17.64
CA ALA A 522 12.46 21.40 -16.54
C ALA A 522 11.34 22.31 -16.00
N LEU A 523 11.63 23.57 -15.75
CA LEU A 523 10.65 24.55 -15.28
C LEU A 523 9.45 24.70 -16.25
N ILE A 524 9.70 24.73 -17.56
CA ILE A 524 8.63 24.76 -18.55
C ILE A 524 7.76 23.48 -18.49
N ARG A 525 8.37 22.30 -18.31
CA ARG A 525 7.59 21.05 -18.17
C ARG A 525 6.76 21.04 -16.90
N ILE A 526 7.33 21.48 -15.78
CA ILE A 526 6.63 21.62 -14.51
C ILE A 526 5.43 22.57 -14.66
N LEU A 527 5.63 23.73 -15.30
CA LEU A 527 4.56 24.69 -15.59
C LEU A 527 3.42 24.06 -16.40
N ARG A 528 3.77 23.27 -17.44
CA ARG A 528 2.77 22.57 -18.28
C ARG A 528 2.06 21.43 -17.56
N ALA A 529 2.72 20.78 -16.64
CA ALA A 529 2.12 19.69 -15.86
C ALA A 529 1.03 20.21 -14.89
N GLY A 530 1.13 21.45 -14.43
CA GLY A 530 0.18 22.04 -13.49
C GLY A 530 0.25 21.41 -12.09
N GLY A 531 -0.71 21.75 -11.24
CA GLY A 531 -0.90 21.15 -9.92
C GLY A 531 -0.64 22.09 -8.74
N PRO A 532 -1.11 21.73 -7.54
CA PRO A 532 -1.15 22.64 -6.37
C PRO A 532 0.24 23.03 -5.83
N PHE A 533 1.28 22.27 -6.12
CA PHE A 533 2.64 22.49 -5.60
C PHE A 533 3.62 23.03 -6.62
N LEU A 534 3.11 23.48 -7.75
CA LEU A 534 3.87 24.01 -8.86
C LEU A 534 4.84 25.13 -8.45
N LEU A 535 4.32 26.14 -7.74
CA LEU A 535 5.12 27.30 -7.32
C LEU A 535 6.23 26.91 -6.35
N GLN A 536 5.95 25.99 -5.44
CA GLN A 536 6.96 25.45 -4.53
C GLN A 536 8.06 24.71 -5.29
N GLY A 537 7.68 23.88 -6.27
CA GLY A 537 8.63 23.15 -7.13
C GLY A 537 9.56 24.08 -7.88
N ILE A 538 9.01 25.09 -8.52
CA ILE A 538 9.77 26.11 -9.25
C ILE A 538 10.71 26.85 -8.30
N PHE A 539 10.22 27.28 -7.14
CA PHE A 539 11.01 28.02 -6.16
C PHE A 539 12.24 27.22 -5.70
N TYR A 540 12.08 25.99 -5.22
CA TYR A 540 13.22 25.23 -4.72
C TYR A 540 14.20 24.82 -5.83
N ARG A 541 13.73 24.58 -7.04
CA ARG A 541 14.60 24.30 -8.18
C ARG A 541 15.45 25.52 -8.55
N ILE A 542 14.86 26.70 -8.56
CA ILE A 542 15.61 27.97 -8.78
C ILE A 542 16.64 28.16 -7.68
N VAL A 543 16.24 28.02 -6.41
CA VAL A 543 17.16 28.15 -5.27
C VAL A 543 18.31 27.14 -5.37
N TYR A 544 18.01 25.89 -5.73
CA TYR A 544 19.06 24.86 -5.93
C TYR A 544 20.08 25.29 -6.98
N VAL A 545 19.63 25.70 -8.15
CA VAL A 545 20.55 26.08 -9.25
C VAL A 545 21.39 27.30 -8.88
N LEU A 546 20.80 28.28 -8.20
CA LEU A 546 21.54 29.49 -7.74
C LEU A 546 22.58 29.14 -6.66
N LEU A 547 22.29 28.23 -5.76
CA LEU A 547 23.21 27.81 -4.69
C LEU A 547 24.25 26.80 -5.17
N TYR A 548 23.98 26.05 -6.22
CA TYR A 548 24.82 24.92 -6.66
C TYR A 548 26.32 25.29 -6.86
N PRO A 549 26.70 26.42 -7.52
CA PRO A 549 28.08 26.76 -7.69
C PRO A 549 28.87 26.91 -6.38
N PHE A 550 28.18 27.34 -5.30
CA PHE A 550 28.77 27.62 -3.99
C PHE A 550 28.73 26.43 -3.04
N TRP A 551 27.74 25.53 -3.24
CA TRP A 551 27.44 24.44 -2.30
C TRP A 551 27.87 23.07 -2.79
N LYS A 552 28.15 22.88 -4.08
CA LYS A 552 28.52 21.59 -4.68
C LYS A 552 29.76 20.91 -4.06
N ASN A 553 30.60 21.63 -3.38
CA ASN A 553 31.80 21.11 -2.73
C ASN A 553 31.64 20.96 -1.20
N ARG A 554 30.46 21.29 -0.66
CA ARG A 554 30.17 21.12 0.78
C ARG A 554 29.75 19.68 1.04
N THR A 555 30.32 19.08 2.08
CA THR A 555 29.92 17.77 2.54
C THR A 555 28.87 17.91 3.62
N ILE A 556 27.64 17.50 3.35
CA ILE A 556 26.50 17.64 4.27
C ILE A 556 25.95 16.27 4.60
N TRP A 557 25.92 15.95 5.89
CA TRP A 557 25.33 14.73 6.42
C TRP A 557 24.07 15.03 7.20
N LEU A 558 22.99 14.29 6.94
CA LEU A 558 21.73 14.38 7.67
C LEU A 558 21.54 13.12 8.50
N PHE A 559 20.98 13.31 9.70
CA PHE A 559 20.68 12.24 10.64
C PHE A 559 19.21 12.31 11.01
N ILE A 560 18.48 11.20 10.91
CA ILE A 560 17.04 11.12 11.14
C ILE A 560 16.72 9.79 11.79
N ASP A 561 16.10 9.79 12.98
CA ASP A 561 15.54 8.55 13.54
C ASP A 561 14.13 8.32 12.98
N ARG A 562 13.18 9.08 13.50
CA ARG A 562 11.85 9.27 12.97
C ARG A 562 11.55 10.76 12.95
N ASP A 563 10.52 11.16 12.22
CA ASP A 563 10.15 12.58 12.17
C ASP A 563 9.59 13.12 13.49
N ILE A 564 9.03 12.24 14.36
CA ILE A 564 8.37 12.62 15.63
C ILE A 564 9.05 12.09 16.90
N ILE A 565 10.00 11.16 16.80
CA ILE A 565 10.68 10.52 17.93
C ILE A 565 12.16 10.34 17.62
N ALA A 566 13.01 10.66 18.55
CA ALA A 566 14.45 10.43 18.53
C ALA A 566 14.87 9.31 19.49
N ASP A 567 16.12 9.28 19.92
CA ASP A 567 16.72 8.28 20.83
C ASP A 567 16.94 6.89 20.19
N ASP A 568 17.22 6.87 18.90
CA ASP A 568 17.58 5.67 18.15
C ASP A 568 18.99 5.85 17.53
N ASN A 569 19.39 4.96 16.64
CA ASN A 569 20.75 4.87 16.11
C ASN A 569 21.27 6.18 15.51
N ALA A 570 20.42 6.95 14.81
CA ALA A 570 20.87 8.19 14.16
C ALA A 570 21.17 9.29 15.19
N GLU A 571 20.41 9.43 16.27
CA GLU A 571 20.72 10.40 17.34
C GLU A 571 22.06 10.08 18.00
N HIS A 572 22.29 8.82 18.37
CA HIS A 572 23.54 8.40 19.02
C HIS A 572 24.75 8.59 18.12
N LEU A 573 24.62 8.24 16.83
CA LEU A 573 25.68 8.48 15.84
C LEU A 573 25.91 9.98 15.62
N PHE A 574 24.86 10.79 15.55
CA PHE A 574 24.97 12.24 15.40
C PHE A 574 25.74 12.86 16.57
N LYS A 575 25.38 12.51 17.81
CA LYS A 575 26.07 12.96 19.03
C LYS A 575 27.56 12.60 19.05
N TYR A 576 27.93 11.48 18.45
CA TYR A 576 29.33 11.10 18.27
C TYR A 576 29.99 11.95 17.17
N CYS A 577 29.35 12.04 16.00
CA CYS A 577 29.90 12.70 14.83
C CYS A 577 30.15 14.19 15.03
N ILE A 578 29.28 14.92 15.74
CA ILE A 578 29.45 16.37 15.98
C ILE A 578 30.68 16.70 16.83
N LYS A 579 31.23 15.73 17.55
CA LYS A 579 32.43 15.88 18.37
C LYS A 579 33.73 15.68 17.57
N GLN A 580 33.61 15.22 16.32
CA GLN A 580 34.77 14.96 15.47
C GLN A 580 35.20 16.27 14.77
N ASP A 581 36.48 16.51 14.78
CA ASP A 581 37.10 17.67 14.12
C ASP A 581 37.30 17.35 12.62
N ASP A 582 36.29 17.66 11.82
CA ASP A 582 36.30 17.50 10.38
C ASP A 582 35.50 18.63 9.70
N GLU A 583 35.58 18.72 8.37
CA GLU A 583 34.88 19.75 7.57
C GLU A 583 33.46 19.40 7.19
N ILE A 584 32.87 18.31 7.78
CA ILE A 584 31.54 17.81 7.43
C ILE A 584 30.47 18.58 8.21
N GLU A 585 29.53 19.14 7.49
CA GLU A 585 28.32 19.73 8.09
C GLU A 585 27.34 18.64 8.49
N LYS A 586 26.99 18.57 9.76
CA LYS A 586 26.14 17.53 10.34
C LYS A 586 24.88 18.16 10.91
N TYR A 587 23.71 17.63 10.55
CA TYR A 587 22.41 18.12 10.99
C TYR A 587 21.51 16.97 11.42
N PHE A 588 20.89 17.13 12.61
CA PHE A 588 19.83 16.21 13.05
C PHE A 588 18.47 16.79 12.69
N ILE A 589 17.61 15.96 12.10
CA ILE A 589 16.31 16.36 11.57
C ILE A 589 15.19 15.73 12.40
N ILE A 590 14.28 16.56 12.93
CA ILE A 590 13.14 16.11 13.72
C ILE A 590 12.00 17.14 13.62
N ASN A 591 10.76 16.70 13.77
CA ASN A 591 9.61 17.59 13.73
C ASN A 591 9.64 18.57 14.92
N ARG A 592 9.23 19.83 14.67
CA ARG A 592 9.18 20.84 15.72
C ARG A 592 8.19 20.50 16.84
N ASP A 593 7.11 19.79 16.49
CA ASP A 593 6.06 19.39 17.43
C ASP A 593 6.43 18.12 18.24
N SER A 594 7.60 17.53 17.96
CA SER A 594 8.13 16.39 18.74
C SER A 594 8.54 16.84 20.14
N PRO A 595 8.22 16.07 21.19
CA PRO A 595 8.73 16.32 22.55
C PRO A 595 10.26 16.27 22.60
N ASP A 596 10.92 15.53 21.71
CA ASP A 596 12.37 15.45 21.62
C ASP A 596 13.03 16.67 20.96
N TYR A 597 12.26 17.50 20.24
CA TYR A 597 12.83 18.66 19.55
C TYR A 597 13.48 19.64 20.54
N GLU A 598 12.78 20.00 21.61
CA GLU A 598 13.31 20.93 22.61
C GLU A 598 14.48 20.32 23.38
N ARG A 599 14.39 19.02 23.74
CA ARG A 599 15.46 18.26 24.40
C ARG A 599 16.77 18.31 23.61
N LEU A 600 16.66 18.08 22.31
CA LEU A 600 17.82 18.06 21.41
C LEU A 600 18.32 19.46 21.09
N ASN A 601 17.43 20.39 20.76
CA ASN A 601 17.78 21.75 20.34
C ASN A 601 18.37 22.59 21.47
N SER A 602 18.05 22.29 22.74
CA SER A 602 18.63 22.94 23.91
C SER A 602 20.05 22.46 24.25
N SER A 603 20.42 21.25 23.82
CA SER A 603 21.68 20.58 24.22
C SER A 603 22.66 20.37 23.06
N LEU A 604 22.20 20.48 21.81
CA LEU A 604 23.00 20.19 20.62
C LEU A 604 22.86 21.29 19.59
N ASP A 605 23.96 21.62 18.94
CA ASP A 605 23.96 22.50 17.77
C ASP A 605 23.46 21.73 16.54
N ASN A 606 22.94 22.46 15.55
CA ASN A 606 22.53 21.91 14.25
C ASN A 606 21.31 20.95 14.28
N VAL A 607 20.40 21.10 15.22
CA VAL A 607 19.06 20.48 15.16
C VAL A 607 18.18 21.31 14.22
N VAL A 608 17.47 20.64 13.29
CA VAL A 608 16.71 21.30 12.23
C VAL A 608 15.31 20.73 12.16
N ALA A 609 14.31 21.61 12.14
CA ALA A 609 12.93 21.19 12.06
C ALA A 609 12.60 20.50 10.73
N PHE A 610 11.96 19.33 10.79
CA PHE A 610 11.50 18.58 9.62
C PHE A 610 10.61 19.45 8.71
N GLY A 611 10.77 19.33 7.40
CA GLY A 611 10.00 20.08 6.41
C GLY A 611 10.31 21.59 6.32
N SER A 612 11.17 22.13 7.19
CA SER A 612 11.57 23.54 7.15
C SER A 612 12.35 23.89 5.88
N PHE A 613 12.45 25.18 5.57
CA PHE A 613 13.27 25.64 4.45
C PHE A 613 14.73 25.17 4.56
N LYS A 614 15.32 25.28 5.77
CA LYS A 614 16.68 24.81 6.04
C LYS A 614 16.82 23.32 5.77
N HIS A 615 15.87 22.49 6.23
CA HIS A 615 15.86 21.05 5.95
C HIS A 615 15.81 20.78 4.45
N LYS A 616 14.86 21.39 3.72
CA LYS A 616 14.69 21.16 2.28
C LYS A 616 15.94 21.50 1.47
N ILE A 617 16.62 22.61 1.80
CA ILE A 617 17.86 22.96 1.13
C ILE A 617 18.99 21.99 1.49
N LYS A 618 19.17 21.65 2.78
CA LYS A 618 20.20 20.68 3.19
C LYS A 618 19.97 19.31 2.58
N TYR A 619 18.71 18.86 2.47
CA TYR A 619 18.36 17.62 1.79
C TYR A 619 18.78 17.59 0.32
N LEU A 620 18.56 18.65 -0.44
CA LEU A 620 18.92 18.73 -1.85
C LEU A 620 20.44 18.70 -2.08
N PHE A 621 21.23 19.09 -1.08
CA PHE A 621 22.70 19.13 -1.15
C PHE A 621 23.37 18.09 -0.24
N SER A 622 22.61 17.19 0.38
CA SER A 622 23.20 16.17 1.24
C SER A 622 24.02 15.15 0.45
N GLU A 623 25.17 14.78 1.00
CA GLU A 623 26.00 13.68 0.51
C GLU A 623 25.52 12.34 1.05
N LYS A 624 25.24 12.28 2.36
CA LYS A 624 24.77 11.09 3.05
C LYS A 624 23.57 11.41 3.94
N ILE A 625 22.64 10.50 4.01
CA ILE A 625 21.53 10.55 4.96
C ILE A 625 21.52 9.26 5.75
N MET A 626 21.78 9.37 7.04
CA MET A 626 21.73 8.29 8.02
C MET A 626 20.36 8.27 8.67
N ILE A 627 19.66 7.15 8.54
CA ILE A 627 18.27 7.04 9.01
C ILE A 627 18.04 5.70 9.71
N SER A 628 17.26 5.74 10.79
CA SER A 628 16.89 4.53 11.53
C SER A 628 15.63 3.84 10.98
N GLN A 629 14.87 4.50 10.08
CA GLN A 629 13.67 3.93 9.45
C GLN A 629 13.54 4.30 7.97
N VAL A 630 13.39 3.29 7.10
CA VAL A 630 13.44 3.44 5.63
C VAL A 630 12.11 3.85 4.97
N THR A 631 11.28 4.66 5.60
CA THR A 631 10.08 5.19 4.96
C THR A 631 10.34 6.51 4.25
N ARG A 632 9.82 6.66 3.03
CA ARG A 632 10.05 7.87 2.23
C ARG A 632 9.48 9.13 2.89
N GLY A 633 8.37 9.02 3.59
CA GLY A 633 7.73 10.15 4.28
C GLY A 633 8.64 10.75 5.36
N ILE A 634 9.50 9.93 5.99
CA ILE A 634 10.47 10.37 6.99
C ILE A 634 11.75 10.91 6.33
N LEU A 635 12.17 10.27 5.23
CA LEU A 635 13.39 10.64 4.51
C LEU A 635 13.24 11.95 3.74
N ASN A 636 12.12 12.17 3.07
CA ASN A 636 11.94 13.25 2.10
C ASN A 636 11.12 14.40 2.68
N PRO A 637 11.70 15.62 2.79
CA PRO A 637 10.97 16.80 3.30
C PRO A 637 9.92 17.37 2.33
N PHE A 638 9.87 16.86 1.11
CA PHE A 638 8.85 17.20 0.14
C PHE A 638 7.73 16.17 0.20
N THR A 639 6.49 16.61 0.05
CA THR A 639 5.35 15.69 0.11
C THR A 639 5.47 14.59 -0.95
N HIS A 640 4.99 13.39 -0.65
CA HIS A 640 5.05 12.24 -1.57
C HIS A 640 4.53 12.59 -2.97
N GLU A 641 3.49 13.42 -3.04
CA GLU A 641 2.85 13.83 -4.28
C GLU A 641 3.71 14.71 -5.19
N ASN A 642 4.79 15.32 -4.66
CA ASN A 642 5.63 16.29 -5.38
C ASN A 642 7.09 15.89 -5.50
N SER A 643 7.49 14.83 -4.84
CA SER A 643 8.89 14.40 -4.80
C SER A 643 9.50 14.19 -6.18
N TYR A 644 8.71 13.74 -7.16
CA TYR A 644 9.15 13.55 -8.54
C TYR A 644 9.62 14.85 -9.23
N ILE A 645 9.25 16.03 -8.70
CA ILE A 645 9.72 17.32 -9.21
C ILE A 645 11.21 17.53 -8.86
N TYR A 646 11.68 16.94 -7.77
CA TYR A 646 13.02 17.14 -7.22
C TYR A 646 13.97 15.97 -7.51
N GLU A 647 13.48 14.90 -8.13
CA GLU A 647 14.34 13.79 -8.57
C GLU A 647 15.47 14.30 -9.48
N GLY A 648 16.67 13.73 -9.28
CA GLY A 648 17.86 14.15 -9.97
C GLY A 648 18.61 15.34 -9.32
N LEU A 649 17.94 16.16 -8.51
CA LEU A 649 18.63 17.19 -7.72
C LEU A 649 19.26 16.61 -6.46
N SER A 650 18.56 15.70 -5.77
CA SER A 650 19.09 15.00 -4.59
C SER A 650 19.87 13.76 -5.02
N THR A 651 21.17 13.70 -4.67
CA THR A 651 22.08 12.62 -5.06
C THR A 651 22.76 11.97 -3.85
N TYR A 652 22.10 11.99 -2.71
CA TYR A 652 22.62 11.44 -1.45
C TYR A 652 22.81 9.93 -1.49
N LYS A 653 23.75 9.47 -0.67
CA LYS A 653 23.93 8.07 -0.30
C LYS A 653 22.97 7.74 0.85
N PHE A 654 22.12 6.76 0.66
CA PHE A 654 21.09 6.37 1.63
C PHE A 654 21.61 5.31 2.60
N CYS A 655 21.90 5.70 3.85
CA CYS A 655 22.49 4.84 4.87
C CYS A 655 21.42 4.45 5.91
N PHE A 656 21.03 3.18 5.94
CA PHE A 656 20.07 2.65 6.87
C PHE A 656 20.77 2.08 8.11
N LEU A 657 20.51 2.70 9.26
CA LEU A 657 21.11 2.32 10.55
C LEU A 657 20.29 1.27 11.31
N GLN A 658 19.12 0.90 10.79
CA GLN A 658 18.10 0.08 11.42
C GLN A 658 17.52 0.68 12.72
N HIS A 659 16.36 0.20 13.14
CA HIS A 659 15.75 0.51 14.44
C HIS A 659 15.61 -0.75 15.32
N GLY A 660 15.94 -1.91 14.81
CA GLY A 660 15.99 -3.21 15.49
C GLY A 660 16.67 -4.22 14.58
N VAL A 661 17.20 -5.29 15.16
CA VAL A 661 17.83 -6.37 14.41
C VAL A 661 16.83 -6.98 13.44
N THR A 662 17.21 -7.11 12.18
CA THR A 662 16.39 -7.77 11.16
C THR A 662 16.55 -9.27 11.29
N LYS A 663 15.65 -9.91 12.01
CA LYS A 663 15.62 -11.36 12.25
C LYS A 663 14.76 -12.11 11.25
N ASP A 664 13.76 -11.44 10.67
CA ASP A 664 12.76 -11.96 9.76
C ASP A 664 13.07 -11.57 8.31
N ASP A 665 12.55 -12.32 7.32
CA ASP A 665 12.69 -11.90 5.93
C ASP A 665 11.75 -10.74 5.61
N ILE A 666 12.34 -9.56 5.46
CA ILE A 666 11.66 -8.34 5.03
C ILE A 666 12.14 -7.87 3.64
N SER A 667 12.78 -8.75 2.88
CA SER A 667 13.31 -8.44 1.54
C SER A 667 12.24 -7.93 0.57
N TRP A 668 10.99 -8.39 0.71
CA TRP A 668 9.87 -7.91 -0.09
C TRP A 668 9.70 -6.39 -0.05
N TRP A 669 10.12 -5.74 0.99
CA TRP A 669 10.00 -4.31 1.23
C TRP A 669 11.32 -3.54 1.04
N ILE A 670 12.47 -4.12 1.50
CA ILE A 670 13.72 -3.36 1.67
C ILE A 670 14.84 -3.74 0.70
N LYS A 671 14.57 -4.63 -0.24
CA LYS A 671 15.60 -5.05 -1.22
C LYS A 671 16.18 -3.88 -2.04
N LYS A 672 17.38 -4.07 -2.59
CA LYS A 672 18.14 -3.08 -3.37
C LYS A 672 17.29 -2.34 -4.40
N TYR A 673 16.57 -3.06 -5.24
CA TYR A 673 15.75 -2.46 -6.30
C TYR A 673 14.54 -1.63 -5.81
N HIS A 674 14.25 -1.67 -4.49
CA HIS A 674 13.17 -0.88 -3.88
C HIS A 674 13.68 0.34 -3.13
N LYS A 675 14.87 0.25 -2.53
CA LYS A 675 15.37 1.27 -1.61
C LYS A 675 16.73 1.83 -2.00
N ASN A 676 17.53 1.07 -2.77
CA ASN A 676 18.90 1.44 -3.16
C ASN A 676 19.75 1.96 -1.98
N LEU A 677 19.78 1.16 -0.90
CA LEU A 677 20.58 1.52 0.27
C LEU A 677 22.07 1.50 -0.09
N TYR A 678 22.77 2.53 0.32
CA TYR A 678 24.24 2.60 0.24
C TYR A 678 24.90 1.84 1.37
N MET A 679 24.28 1.87 2.56
CA MET A 679 24.68 1.09 3.72
C MET A 679 23.44 0.49 4.38
N PHE A 680 23.50 -0.79 4.69
CA PHE A 680 22.53 -1.51 5.53
C PHE A 680 23.29 -2.04 6.75
N LEU A 681 23.25 -1.29 7.84
CA LEU A 681 24.01 -1.59 9.04
C LEU A 681 23.49 -2.87 9.72
N THR A 682 24.41 -3.77 10.15
CA THR A 682 24.09 -4.98 10.89
C THR A 682 24.92 -5.13 12.16
N VAL A 683 24.46 -6.01 13.08
CA VAL A 683 25.11 -6.25 14.38
C VAL A 683 25.84 -7.58 14.45
N SER A 684 25.53 -8.51 13.54
CA SER A 684 26.09 -9.86 13.53
C SER A 684 26.42 -10.34 12.12
N ASP A 685 27.36 -11.28 12.04
CA ASP A 685 27.66 -11.97 10.76
C ASP A 685 26.46 -12.76 10.26
N LEU A 686 25.68 -13.38 11.16
CA LEU A 686 24.47 -14.13 10.82
C LEU A 686 23.41 -13.25 10.15
N GLU A 687 23.17 -12.06 10.68
CA GLU A 687 22.26 -11.08 10.09
C GLU A 687 22.73 -10.64 8.70
N ARG A 688 24.02 -10.30 8.54
CA ARG A 688 24.61 -9.98 7.24
C ARG A 688 24.45 -11.13 6.25
N ASP A 689 24.84 -12.34 6.66
CA ASP A 689 24.85 -13.52 5.78
C ASP A 689 23.44 -13.88 5.32
N SER A 690 22.42 -13.70 6.17
CA SER A 690 21.02 -13.88 5.78
C SER A 690 20.58 -12.88 4.69
N MET A 691 21.10 -11.67 4.73
CA MET A 691 20.78 -10.65 3.73
C MET A 691 21.57 -10.84 2.43
N VAL A 692 22.84 -11.20 2.51
CA VAL A 692 23.71 -11.43 1.35
C VAL A 692 23.26 -12.66 0.57
N ASN A 693 22.93 -13.76 1.28
CA ASN A 693 22.48 -15.02 0.68
C ASN A 693 20.98 -15.08 0.41
N GLY A 694 20.22 -14.11 0.95
CA GLY A 694 18.77 -14.01 0.79
C GLY A 694 18.35 -13.17 -0.41
N TYR A 695 17.11 -12.71 -0.37
CA TYR A 695 16.47 -12.01 -1.48
C TYR A 695 16.63 -10.46 -1.44
N TYR A 696 17.56 -9.94 -0.62
CA TYR A 696 17.77 -8.49 -0.50
C TYR A 696 18.54 -7.88 -1.68
N ASN A 697 19.33 -8.67 -2.39
CA ASN A 697 20.07 -8.29 -3.59
C ASN A 697 21.10 -7.14 -3.39
N TYR A 698 21.59 -6.93 -2.18
CA TYR A 698 22.71 -6.02 -1.92
C TYR A 698 24.03 -6.74 -2.04
N GLU A 699 25.06 -6.02 -2.49
CA GLU A 699 26.44 -6.44 -2.43
C GLU A 699 26.90 -6.49 -0.96
N GLU A 700 27.79 -7.42 -0.62
CA GLU A 700 28.26 -7.62 0.77
C GLU A 700 28.88 -6.37 1.38
N ASP A 701 29.59 -5.57 0.60
CA ASP A 701 30.20 -4.32 1.05
C ASP A 701 29.19 -3.24 1.46
N ARG A 702 27.93 -3.37 1.02
CA ARG A 702 26.83 -2.51 1.45
C ARG A 702 26.14 -2.97 2.75
N ILE A 703 26.51 -4.15 3.27
CA ILE A 703 25.94 -4.72 4.51
C ILE A 703 27.05 -4.90 5.56
N PRO A 704 27.64 -3.81 6.05
CA PRO A 704 28.72 -3.90 7.01
C PRO A 704 28.21 -4.30 8.41
N VAL A 705 28.95 -5.20 9.06
CA VAL A 705 28.73 -5.57 10.46
C VAL A 705 29.53 -4.63 11.36
N LEU A 706 28.91 -3.59 11.90
CA LEU A 706 29.58 -2.56 12.69
C LEU A 706 28.97 -2.36 14.10
N GLY A 707 27.80 -2.98 14.36
CA GLY A 707 27.04 -2.80 15.58
C GLY A 707 26.18 -1.53 15.59
N PHE A 708 25.16 -1.51 16.40
CA PHE A 708 24.25 -0.35 16.48
C PHE A 708 24.84 0.81 17.29
N PRO A 709 24.80 2.05 16.78
CA PRO A 709 25.29 3.24 17.50
C PRO A 709 24.71 3.43 18.89
N ARG A 710 23.42 3.13 19.10
CA ARG A 710 22.76 3.27 20.40
C ARG A 710 23.30 2.31 21.45
N TYR A 711 23.91 1.19 21.06
CA TYR A 711 24.47 0.23 21.99
C TYR A 711 25.67 0.78 22.76
N ASP A 712 26.39 1.79 22.25
CA ASP A 712 27.47 2.45 22.95
C ASP A 712 27.02 3.14 24.24
N ASN A 713 25.73 3.55 24.28
CA ASN A 713 25.16 4.27 25.41
C ASN A 713 24.25 3.40 26.29
N LEU A 714 24.03 2.13 25.93
CA LEU A 714 23.29 1.21 26.78
C LEU A 714 24.02 1.01 28.13
N LYS A 715 23.27 1.13 29.24
CA LYS A 715 23.76 0.97 30.59
C LYS A 715 22.96 -0.10 31.30
N SER A 716 23.57 -0.78 32.26
CA SER A 716 22.91 -1.74 33.13
C SER A 716 23.06 -1.27 34.58
N ASP A 717 21.95 -1.01 35.21
CA ASP A 717 21.82 -0.70 36.64
C ASP A 717 20.50 -1.31 37.14
N PRO A 718 20.45 -2.68 37.19
CA PRO A 718 19.21 -3.39 37.40
C PRO A 718 18.61 -3.09 38.75
N GLN A 719 17.37 -2.69 38.76
CA GLN A 719 16.48 -2.58 39.90
C GLN A 719 15.59 -3.83 39.95
N LYS A 720 14.86 -4.05 41.00
CA LYS A 720 13.91 -5.17 41.05
C LYS A 720 12.66 -4.86 40.20
N GLU A 721 12.85 -4.85 38.89
CA GLU A 721 11.79 -4.54 37.90
C GLU A 721 11.70 -5.64 36.85
N ILE A 722 10.48 -6.13 36.62
CA ILE A 722 10.11 -7.09 35.57
C ILE A 722 9.41 -6.30 34.45
N LEU A 723 10.01 -6.22 33.29
CA LEU A 723 9.54 -5.42 32.18
C LEU A 723 8.74 -6.28 31.22
N PHE A 724 7.47 -5.97 31.00
CA PHE A 724 6.60 -6.65 30.05
C PHE A 724 6.32 -5.74 28.84
N ILE A 725 6.75 -6.19 27.63
CA ILE A 725 6.63 -5.46 26.37
C ILE A 725 6.05 -6.40 25.29
N PRO A 726 4.74 -6.50 25.12
CA PRO A 726 4.11 -7.29 24.06
C PRO A 726 4.17 -6.56 22.72
N THR A 727 4.29 -7.31 21.61
CA THR A 727 4.21 -6.79 20.23
C THR A 727 2.76 -6.58 19.82
N TRP A 728 2.51 -5.53 19.03
CA TRP A 728 1.19 -5.24 18.47
C TRP A 728 0.73 -6.31 17.48
N ARG A 729 -0.53 -6.70 17.57
CA ARG A 729 -1.18 -7.59 16.62
C ARG A 729 -1.82 -6.76 15.50
N ARG A 730 -1.26 -6.81 14.28
CA ARG A 730 -1.70 -5.98 13.13
C ARG A 730 -3.17 -6.14 12.75
N LYS A 731 -3.77 -7.28 13.07
CA LYS A 731 -5.17 -7.57 12.76
C LYS A 731 -6.15 -6.86 13.71
N LEU A 732 -5.68 -6.43 14.88
CA LEU A 732 -6.47 -5.69 15.85
C LEU A 732 -6.55 -4.21 15.46
N ASP A 733 -7.24 -3.90 14.37
CA ASP A 733 -7.27 -2.58 13.74
C ASP A 733 -8.44 -1.68 14.19
N ASN A 734 -9.35 -2.19 15.01
CA ASN A 734 -10.46 -1.44 15.57
C ASN A 734 -10.65 -1.73 17.07
N PRO A 735 -11.35 -0.83 17.83
CA PRO A 735 -11.56 -0.97 19.27
C PRO A 735 -12.26 -2.26 19.70
N GLU A 736 -13.24 -2.70 18.95
CA GLU A 736 -14.05 -3.87 19.28
C GLU A 736 -13.23 -5.16 19.18
N LYS A 737 -12.42 -5.30 18.12
CA LYS A 737 -11.48 -6.42 17.99
C LYS A 737 -10.47 -6.50 19.12
N ILE A 738 -10.00 -5.35 19.58
CA ILE A 738 -9.04 -5.32 20.69
C ILE A 738 -9.68 -5.74 21.99
N LEU A 739 -10.85 -5.19 22.30
CA LEU A 739 -11.56 -5.44 23.57
C LEU A 739 -11.96 -6.90 23.74
N ASN A 740 -12.27 -7.59 22.64
CA ASN A 740 -12.66 -8.99 22.65
C ASN A 740 -11.50 -9.96 22.34
N SER A 741 -10.28 -9.45 22.16
CA SER A 741 -9.15 -10.28 21.72
C SER A 741 -8.56 -11.10 22.86
N GLU A 742 -8.15 -12.32 22.57
CA GLU A 742 -7.31 -13.13 23.45
C GLU A 742 -6.02 -12.42 23.85
N PHE A 743 -5.48 -11.57 22.96
CA PHE A 743 -4.31 -10.76 23.21
C PHE A 743 -4.49 -9.79 24.39
N LEU A 744 -5.61 -9.04 24.45
CA LEU A 744 -5.90 -8.15 25.57
C LEU A 744 -6.23 -8.94 26.84
N GLN A 745 -6.96 -10.05 26.70
CA GLN A 745 -7.26 -10.94 27.82
C GLN A 745 -6.00 -11.53 28.42
N SER A 746 -5.05 -12.00 27.61
CA SER A 746 -3.75 -12.52 28.06
C SER A 746 -2.91 -11.46 28.77
N ILE A 747 -2.88 -10.21 28.26
CA ILE A 747 -2.22 -9.11 28.96
C ILE A 747 -2.85 -8.88 30.34
N ASN A 748 -4.18 -8.79 30.42
CA ASN A 748 -4.89 -8.54 31.67
C ASN A 748 -4.78 -9.70 32.64
N SER A 749 -4.82 -10.93 32.17
CA SER A 749 -4.64 -12.14 32.99
C SER A 749 -3.27 -12.17 33.62
N PHE A 750 -2.22 -11.97 32.83
CA PHE A 750 -0.84 -11.94 33.32
C PHE A 750 -0.60 -10.81 34.33
N LEU A 751 -1.04 -9.59 34.06
CA LEU A 751 -0.88 -8.43 34.96
C LEU A 751 -1.72 -8.54 36.23
N GLY A 752 -2.81 -9.30 36.19
CA GLY A 752 -3.67 -9.60 37.35
C GLY A 752 -3.37 -10.92 38.06
N ASN A 753 -2.35 -11.67 37.66
CA ASN A 753 -2.07 -13.00 38.18
C ASN A 753 -1.64 -12.94 39.67
N GLU A 754 -2.46 -13.47 40.54
CA GLU A 754 -2.28 -13.39 41.99
C GLU A 754 -0.96 -14.03 42.46
N ARG A 755 -0.56 -15.19 41.94
CA ARG A 755 0.71 -15.87 42.28
C ARG A 755 1.92 -14.99 41.91
N LEU A 756 1.88 -14.36 40.75
CA LEU A 756 2.94 -13.46 40.29
C LEU A 756 3.03 -12.23 41.21
N ILE A 757 1.89 -11.61 41.51
CA ILE A 757 1.79 -10.39 42.33
C ILE A 757 2.25 -10.66 43.77
N GLU A 758 1.78 -11.74 44.38
CA GLU A 758 2.20 -12.11 45.73
C GLU A 758 3.72 -12.33 45.83
N LYS A 759 4.28 -13.07 44.86
CA LYS A 759 5.71 -13.38 44.85
C LYS A 759 6.57 -12.15 44.55
N ALA A 760 6.10 -11.30 43.62
CA ALA A 760 6.79 -10.04 43.32
C ALA A 760 6.83 -9.13 44.56
N ASN A 761 5.73 -9.02 45.30
CA ASN A 761 5.67 -8.25 46.54
C ASN A 761 6.58 -8.85 47.66
N GLU A 762 6.58 -10.18 47.80
CA GLU A 762 7.46 -10.89 48.77
C GLU A 762 8.94 -10.57 48.53
N LEU A 763 9.37 -10.61 47.24
CA LEU A 763 10.75 -10.41 46.85
C LEU A 763 11.12 -8.94 46.56
N GLY A 764 10.12 -8.04 46.59
CA GLY A 764 10.29 -6.60 46.39
C GLY A 764 10.48 -6.22 44.89
N TYR A 765 9.94 -7.01 43.96
CA TYR A 765 9.93 -6.70 42.54
C TYR A 765 8.71 -5.87 42.14
N LYS A 766 8.86 -5.05 41.12
CA LYS A 766 7.78 -4.31 40.47
C LYS A 766 7.54 -4.86 39.07
N ILE A 767 6.29 -5.00 38.70
CA ILE A 767 5.92 -5.30 37.30
C ILE A 767 5.81 -3.97 36.57
N VAL A 768 6.55 -3.81 35.49
CA VAL A 768 6.56 -2.60 34.61
C VAL A 768 6.00 -2.98 33.29
N PHE A 769 4.90 -2.34 32.89
CA PHE A 769 4.25 -2.58 31.59
C PHE A 769 4.58 -1.48 30.59
N ARG A 770 5.02 -1.85 29.41
CA ARG A 770 5.25 -0.94 28.29
C ARG A 770 4.35 -1.32 27.13
N PRO A 771 3.21 -0.64 26.93
CA PRO A 771 2.34 -0.91 25.81
C PRO A 771 3.00 -0.50 24.48
N HIS A 772 2.67 -1.23 23.44
CA HIS A 772 2.95 -0.77 22.07
C HIS A 772 2.21 0.56 21.79
N PRO A 773 2.74 1.49 20.96
CA PRO A 773 2.08 2.77 20.67
C PRO A 773 0.61 2.67 20.26
N GLU A 774 0.20 1.62 19.57
CA GLU A 774 -1.21 1.42 19.20
C GLU A 774 -2.11 1.03 20.38
N LEU A 775 -1.56 0.48 21.46
CA LEU A 775 -2.31 0.15 22.67
C LEU A 775 -2.60 1.36 23.57
N TRP A 776 -1.93 2.51 23.37
CA TRP A 776 -2.15 3.70 24.21
C TRP A 776 -3.61 4.19 24.21
N LYS A 777 -4.34 3.94 23.12
CA LYS A 777 -5.76 4.30 22.99
C LYS A 777 -6.68 3.45 23.87
N PHE A 778 -6.16 2.34 24.40
CA PHE A 778 -6.92 1.29 25.07
C PHE A 778 -6.45 1.06 26.51
N LEU A 779 -5.65 1.95 27.08
CA LEU A 779 -5.13 1.85 28.43
C LEU A 779 -6.22 1.70 29.49
N ASP A 780 -7.38 2.30 29.26
CA ASP A 780 -8.53 2.22 30.18
C ASP A 780 -9.09 0.78 30.30
N PHE A 781 -8.73 -0.10 29.37
CA PHE A 781 -9.15 -1.51 29.36
C PHE A 781 -8.04 -2.47 29.81
N ILE A 782 -6.89 -1.95 30.20
CA ILE A 782 -5.75 -2.74 30.69
C ILE A 782 -5.71 -2.66 32.20
N ASN A 783 -5.62 -3.83 32.83
CA ASN A 783 -5.50 -3.93 34.30
C ASN A 783 -4.10 -3.49 34.77
N LEU A 784 -3.99 -2.24 35.17
CA LEU A 784 -2.73 -1.68 35.73
C LEU A 784 -2.72 -1.56 37.23
N GLU A 785 -3.63 -2.22 37.97
CA GLU A 785 -3.74 -2.10 39.44
C GLU A 785 -2.44 -2.49 40.14
N ASN A 786 -1.76 -3.53 39.62
CA ASN A 786 -0.52 -4.06 40.21
C ASN A 786 0.72 -3.86 39.30
N ALA A 787 0.61 -3.04 38.26
CA ALA A 787 1.67 -2.78 37.30
C ALA A 787 1.96 -1.27 37.17
N VAL A 788 3.20 -0.93 36.95
CA VAL A 788 3.65 0.45 36.70
C VAL A 788 3.69 0.67 35.19
N LEU A 789 2.89 1.62 34.69
CA LEU A 789 2.94 2.03 33.30
C LEU A 789 4.25 2.76 33.01
N SER A 790 4.99 2.32 32.01
CA SER A 790 6.22 3.00 31.58
C SER A 790 5.99 3.86 30.34
N GLU A 791 6.29 5.16 30.46
CA GLU A 791 6.22 6.14 29.36
C GLU A 791 7.61 6.62 28.92
N GLY A 792 8.65 6.24 29.65
CA GLY A 792 10.02 6.70 29.46
C GLY A 792 10.72 6.18 28.21
N PRO A 793 11.92 6.66 27.92
CA PRO A 793 12.76 6.15 26.84
C PRO A 793 13.13 4.68 27.05
N TYR A 794 13.26 3.92 25.95
CA TYR A 794 13.60 2.50 26.00
C TYR A 794 14.91 2.22 26.75
N GLN A 795 15.93 3.05 26.56
CA GLN A 795 17.22 2.86 27.20
C GLN A 795 17.17 2.96 28.74
N GLU A 796 16.34 3.86 29.29
CA GLU A 796 16.18 3.96 30.75
C GLU A 796 15.44 2.74 31.32
N MET A 797 14.39 2.24 30.59
CA MET A 797 13.72 1.00 30.99
C MET A 797 14.67 -0.19 30.96
N PHE A 798 15.46 -0.31 29.88
CA PHE A 798 16.44 -1.41 29.76
C PHE A 798 17.54 -1.31 30.82
N LYS A 799 17.89 -0.12 31.25
CA LYS A 799 18.87 0.10 32.29
C LYS A 799 18.36 -0.45 33.63
N THR A 800 17.12 -0.12 34.01
CA THR A 800 16.58 -0.44 35.35
C THR A 800 15.95 -1.82 35.45
N ALA A 801 15.34 -2.33 34.39
CA ALA A 801 14.73 -3.65 34.39
C ALA A 801 15.75 -4.76 34.62
N SER A 802 15.37 -5.78 35.41
CA SER A 802 16.17 -6.97 35.70
C SER A 802 15.84 -8.14 34.77
N LEU A 803 14.59 -8.25 34.33
CA LEU A 803 14.06 -9.27 33.45
C LEU A 803 13.17 -8.61 32.42
N MET A 804 13.19 -9.10 31.19
CA MET A 804 12.24 -8.72 30.11
C MET A 804 11.35 -9.89 29.72
N ILE A 805 10.06 -9.64 29.62
CA ILE A 805 9.08 -10.51 29.00
C ILE A 805 8.64 -9.83 27.70
N THR A 806 8.77 -10.53 26.61
CA THR A 806 8.31 -10.07 25.28
C THR A 806 7.90 -11.28 24.45
N ASP A 807 7.44 -11.06 23.23
CA ASP A 807 7.04 -12.13 22.32
C ASP A 807 7.97 -12.22 21.09
N TYR A 808 7.64 -11.51 20.02
CA TYR A 808 8.38 -11.50 18.76
C TYR A 808 9.18 -10.21 18.53
N SER A 809 9.28 -9.33 19.51
CA SER A 809 9.87 -8.01 19.37
C SER A 809 11.40 -8.04 19.27
N SER A 810 11.95 -7.26 18.35
CA SER A 810 13.41 -7.06 18.24
C SER A 810 14.02 -6.29 19.42
N VAL A 811 13.24 -5.70 20.32
CA VAL A 811 13.75 -5.06 21.54
C VAL A 811 14.47 -6.04 22.46
N ALA A 812 14.16 -7.35 22.33
CA ALA A 812 14.87 -8.43 23.04
C ALA A 812 16.38 -8.41 22.78
N PHE A 813 16.81 -8.05 21.58
CA PHE A 813 18.24 -7.97 21.22
C PHE A 813 18.96 -6.86 21.99
N ASP A 814 18.34 -5.70 22.13
CA ASP A 814 18.91 -4.56 22.90
C ASP A 814 19.04 -4.92 24.38
N PHE A 815 18.04 -5.61 24.92
CA PHE A 815 18.04 -6.04 26.32
C PHE A 815 19.06 -7.16 26.58
N ALA A 816 19.09 -8.17 25.71
CA ALA A 816 20.04 -9.27 25.78
C ALA A 816 21.50 -8.79 25.58
N TYR A 817 21.76 -7.74 24.77
CA TYR A 817 23.08 -7.11 24.66
C TYR A 817 23.67 -6.67 26.01
N LEU A 818 22.81 -6.34 26.99
CA LEU A 818 23.19 -6.04 28.37
C LEU A 818 23.43 -7.29 29.23
N LYS A 819 23.31 -8.50 28.67
CA LYS A 819 23.36 -9.80 29.36
C LYS A 819 22.33 -9.92 30.49
N LYS A 820 21.13 -9.43 30.23
CA LYS A 820 19.97 -9.56 31.10
C LYS A 820 19.00 -10.61 30.54
N PRO A 821 18.32 -11.39 31.41
CA PRO A 821 17.47 -12.48 30.99
C PRO A 821 16.22 -11.99 30.23
N VAL A 822 15.82 -12.75 29.24
CA VAL A 822 14.60 -12.54 28.44
C VAL A 822 13.71 -13.78 28.56
N ILE A 823 12.39 -13.61 28.58
CA ILE A 823 11.42 -14.67 28.36
C ILE A 823 10.60 -14.30 27.11
N TYR A 824 10.49 -15.25 26.20
CA TYR A 824 9.65 -15.10 25.02
C TYR A 824 8.29 -15.76 25.28
N TYR A 825 7.24 -14.94 25.47
CA TYR A 825 5.87 -15.40 25.64
C TYR A 825 5.16 -15.39 24.28
N GLN A 826 5.03 -16.55 23.63
CA GLN A 826 4.57 -16.70 22.26
C GLN A 826 3.23 -17.45 22.23
N ASP A 827 2.19 -16.77 21.79
CA ASP A 827 0.81 -17.25 21.66
C ASP A 827 0.51 -17.92 20.29
N GLY A 828 1.53 -18.24 19.49
CA GLY A 828 1.40 -18.81 18.16
C GLY A 828 1.09 -17.79 17.06
N TYR A 829 0.83 -16.53 17.41
CA TYR A 829 0.60 -15.48 16.41
C TYR A 829 1.90 -14.91 15.85
N TYR A 830 2.22 -15.24 14.61
CA TYR A 830 3.39 -14.71 13.93
C TYR A 830 3.00 -14.11 12.57
N HIS A 831 3.34 -12.85 12.31
CA HIS A 831 2.88 -12.10 11.13
C HIS A 831 4.00 -11.66 10.18
N TYR A 832 5.24 -12.01 10.46
CA TYR A 832 6.37 -11.79 9.56
C TYR A 832 6.73 -13.07 8.80
N GLY A 833 7.41 -12.91 7.65
CA GLY A 833 7.97 -14.05 6.94
C GLY A 833 9.06 -14.75 7.76
N GLU A 834 9.18 -16.05 7.61
CA GLU A 834 10.27 -16.80 8.25
C GLU A 834 11.62 -16.23 7.83
N GLY A 835 12.46 -15.93 8.81
CA GLY A 835 13.82 -15.42 8.62
C GLY A 835 14.88 -16.45 9.03
N TYR A 836 16.08 -15.96 9.37
CA TYR A 836 17.17 -16.83 9.80
C TYR A 836 17.17 -17.13 11.31
N TYR A 837 16.39 -16.38 12.08
CA TYR A 837 16.44 -16.42 13.53
C TYR A 837 15.46 -17.45 14.09
N ASP A 838 16.01 -18.44 14.77
CA ASP A 838 15.26 -19.47 15.48
C ASP A 838 15.31 -19.23 16.98
N TYR A 839 14.16 -19.10 17.62
CA TYR A 839 14.06 -18.74 19.03
C TYR A 839 14.57 -19.84 19.94
N GLU A 840 14.39 -21.11 19.58
CA GLU A 840 14.82 -22.25 20.41
C GLU A 840 16.33 -22.41 20.44
N THR A 841 16.99 -22.23 19.29
CA THR A 841 18.44 -22.45 19.15
C THR A 841 19.27 -21.18 19.28
N MET A 842 18.70 -20.03 18.92
CA MET A 842 19.39 -18.73 18.90
C MET A 842 18.84 -17.74 19.92
N GLY A 843 17.65 -17.96 20.45
CA GLY A 843 16.99 -17.07 21.42
C GLY A 843 17.81 -16.86 22.68
N PHE A 844 17.67 -15.67 23.28
CA PHE A 844 18.42 -15.23 24.46
C PHE A 844 17.68 -15.54 25.76
N GLY A 845 16.71 -16.43 25.71
CA GLY A 845 15.91 -16.85 26.86
C GLY A 845 14.91 -17.92 26.49
N LYS A 846 14.13 -18.37 27.46
CA LYS A 846 13.15 -19.45 27.30
C LYS A 846 11.94 -18.97 26.51
N VAL A 847 11.48 -19.80 25.58
CA VAL A 847 10.17 -19.67 24.94
C VAL A 847 9.12 -20.37 25.82
N VAL A 848 8.00 -19.69 26.07
CA VAL A 848 6.84 -20.22 26.78
C VAL A 848 5.57 -19.84 26.01
N GLU A 849 4.59 -20.76 26.00
CA GLU A 849 3.38 -20.61 25.19
C GLU A 849 2.12 -20.41 26.04
N ASP A 850 2.18 -20.75 27.33
CA ASP A 850 1.07 -20.60 28.26
C ASP A 850 1.42 -19.72 29.45
N GLU A 851 0.40 -19.13 30.10
CA GLU A 851 0.55 -18.20 31.22
C GLU A 851 1.14 -18.85 32.46
N ASP A 852 0.77 -20.09 32.81
CA ASP A 852 1.28 -20.77 34.00
C ASP A 852 2.76 -21.01 33.89
N ALA A 853 3.25 -21.49 32.73
CA ALA A 853 4.68 -21.64 32.45
C ALA A 853 5.42 -20.30 32.48
N LEU A 854 4.78 -19.23 31.97
CA LEU A 854 5.34 -17.88 32.05
C LEU A 854 5.51 -17.44 33.48
N VAL A 855 4.46 -17.53 34.32
CA VAL A 855 4.48 -17.13 35.73
C VAL A 855 5.51 -17.93 36.51
N ASP A 856 5.57 -19.25 36.32
CA ASP A 856 6.56 -20.11 36.94
C ASP A 856 8.00 -19.69 36.62
N LYS A 857 8.25 -19.39 35.32
CA LYS A 857 9.60 -18.97 34.89
C LYS A 857 9.97 -17.57 35.41
N VAL A 858 9.02 -16.65 35.50
CA VAL A 858 9.25 -15.32 36.08
C VAL A 858 9.57 -15.44 37.57
N ILE A 859 8.85 -16.30 38.31
CA ILE A 859 9.12 -16.56 39.74
C ILE A 859 10.51 -17.15 39.93
N GLU A 860 10.90 -18.15 39.14
CA GLU A 860 12.23 -18.74 39.15
C GLU A 860 13.32 -17.68 38.96
N TYR A 861 13.15 -16.75 38.00
CA TYR A 861 14.11 -15.66 37.82
C TYR A 861 14.15 -14.69 39.02
N MET A 862 12.98 -14.31 39.55
CA MET A 862 12.94 -13.45 40.76
C MET A 862 13.66 -14.07 41.97
N GLU A 863 13.54 -15.37 42.15
CA GLU A 863 14.22 -16.12 43.22
C GLU A 863 15.74 -16.23 43.01
N ASN A 864 16.20 -16.12 41.77
CA ASN A 864 17.63 -16.13 41.41
C ASN A 864 18.19 -14.72 41.07
N ASP A 865 17.58 -13.66 41.66
CA ASP A 865 17.98 -12.26 41.39
C ASP A 865 18.07 -11.92 39.88
N CYS A 866 17.24 -12.54 39.05
CA CYS A 866 17.17 -12.36 37.59
C CYS A 866 18.52 -12.54 36.91
N LYS A 867 19.31 -13.51 37.31
CA LYS A 867 20.58 -13.84 36.66
C LYS A 867 20.32 -14.57 35.35
N MET A 868 20.91 -14.12 34.27
CA MET A 868 20.87 -14.80 32.97
C MET A 868 21.63 -16.12 33.05
N GLU A 869 21.07 -17.20 32.53
CA GLU A 869 21.72 -18.51 32.45
C GLU A 869 22.95 -18.47 31.51
N ASP A 870 23.97 -19.26 31.85
CA ASP A 870 25.24 -19.30 31.09
C ASP A 870 25.05 -19.68 29.62
N GLU A 871 24.06 -20.48 29.29
CA GLU A 871 23.69 -20.83 27.91
C GLU A 871 23.28 -19.59 27.12
N TYR A 872 22.34 -18.79 27.64
CA TYR A 872 21.87 -17.60 26.95
C TYR A 872 22.93 -16.50 26.91
N ALA A 873 23.75 -16.39 27.94
CA ALA A 873 24.89 -15.48 27.95
C ALA A 873 25.92 -15.86 26.83
N ALA A 874 26.16 -17.16 26.62
CA ALA A 874 27.02 -17.63 25.54
C ALA A 874 26.40 -17.36 24.14
N ARG A 875 25.07 -17.47 24.01
CA ARG A 875 24.38 -17.11 22.77
C ARG A 875 24.52 -15.61 22.46
N VAL A 876 24.41 -14.74 23.45
CA VAL A 876 24.65 -13.30 23.32
C VAL A 876 26.09 -13.04 22.83
N ASP A 877 27.08 -13.66 23.46
CA ASP A 877 28.50 -13.48 23.09
C ASP A 877 28.82 -14.00 21.65
N SER A 878 28.09 -15.00 21.18
CA SER A 878 28.26 -15.52 19.84
C SER A 878 27.49 -14.74 18.77
N PHE A 879 26.38 -14.11 19.14
CA PHE A 879 25.53 -13.38 18.21
C PHE A 879 26.09 -12.02 17.84
N PHE A 880 26.41 -11.19 18.84
CA PHE A 880 26.88 -9.83 18.61
C PHE A 880 28.37 -9.80 18.26
N LYS A 881 28.70 -9.25 17.08
CA LYS A 881 30.10 -9.11 16.63
C LYS A 881 30.93 -8.25 17.55
N TYR A 882 30.33 -7.22 18.13
CA TYR A 882 30.99 -6.23 18.95
C TYR A 882 30.18 -5.89 20.20
N THR A 883 30.85 -5.92 21.37
CA THR A 883 30.30 -5.54 22.66
C THR A 883 31.14 -4.48 23.38
N ASP A 884 32.09 -3.87 22.65
CA ASP A 884 33.15 -2.99 23.19
C ASP A 884 32.75 -1.51 23.26
N LYS A 885 31.47 -1.19 22.93
CA LYS A 885 30.93 0.19 22.96
C LYS A 885 31.67 1.19 22.05
N ASN A 886 32.18 0.72 20.92
CA ASN A 886 32.83 1.54 19.89
C ASN A 886 32.07 1.50 18.55
N ASN A 887 30.75 1.26 18.57
CA ASN A 887 29.93 1.11 17.37
C ASN A 887 29.84 2.44 16.60
N CYS A 888 29.58 3.55 17.29
CA CYS A 888 29.57 4.89 16.67
C CYS A 888 30.88 5.19 15.93
N LYS A 889 31.99 4.84 16.53
CA LYS A 889 33.31 5.04 15.92
C LYS A 889 33.47 4.23 14.64
N ARG A 890 33.12 2.93 14.69
CA ARG A 890 33.21 2.05 13.51
C ARG A 890 32.31 2.52 12.37
N VAL A 891 31.05 2.90 12.68
CA VAL A 891 30.13 3.44 11.68
C VAL A 891 30.65 4.75 11.09
N TYR A 892 31.16 5.67 11.90
CA TYR A 892 31.74 6.93 11.45
C TYR A 892 32.95 6.70 10.52
N GLU A 893 33.90 5.83 10.92
CA GLU A 893 35.07 5.48 10.13
C GLU A 893 34.70 4.83 8.79
N TRP A 894 33.68 3.96 8.81
CA TRP A 894 33.14 3.37 7.58
C TRP A 894 32.55 4.45 6.66
N LEU A 895 31.74 5.36 7.19
CA LEU A 895 31.14 6.46 6.43
C LEU A 895 32.18 7.40 5.83
N LEU A 896 33.32 7.64 6.50
CA LEU A 896 34.42 8.45 5.94
C LEU A 896 35.12 7.75 4.78
N LYS A 897 35.26 6.45 4.86
CA LYS A 897 35.99 5.66 3.86
C LYS A 897 35.18 5.43 2.59
N HIS A 898 33.86 5.29 2.72
CA HIS A 898 32.93 4.97 1.65
C HIS A 898 32.01 6.14 1.35
#